data_78d52fde3ca64514af6255147150008b
#
_entry.id   78d52fde3ca64514af6255147150008b
#
_cell.length_a   1.000
_cell.length_b   1.000
_cell.length_c   1.000
_cell.angle_alpha   90.00
_cell.angle_beta   90.00
_cell.angle_gamma   90.00
#
_symmetry.space_group_name_H-M   'P 1'
#
loop_
_entity.id
_entity.type
_entity.pdbx_description
1 polymer ?
#
loop_
_entity_poly.entity_id
_entity_poly.type
_entity_poly.pdbx_seq_one_letter_code
_entity_poly.pdbx_strand_id
1 'polypeptide(L)'
;MDARRARLLLILLVLVSAVAKTALAWLQATPVYMPDEYLYSSLSRSLLESGQPLVQGGSAHFWALLVPVLEAPVWLAGSVGTAYRLIQAEQSLAISLSALPVYWLARRLRVARGRALAVAGVTLLIPDTVFSSVLLSESFALPLFLTAVCAAVAALEAGGRRRWAVFGVLALLTTAARLQFVALLPLAPAVGIVLEVRRRRFAAAARLAAPLIALVVIAAAVVTVAGVSLVAGRYGSLFSQHVGAGGLLTWTSYNGLALAFASGWVVVPAALVGLGYLTARPTSRADDAFALVTLLALLTLLVQAALFAQGGLQAMERYTFYAAPLLLVAFGVTWQRRLLERRAHAALALGLTGIGLLLPHFAEFLFSRADAAPSLLAYRALLHVMGLNAGLAFGIAAGVLGAGALVLGRRGYGNALAGFAALVGALLLGGAQFEFHDAADRTARLAGGSLSFADEAGAHDAAYLTFSDTAASDTEETAFWNRSIVEVLRLGKGVAGDGFRSPHVQPGRKGRLFVDGRPVARELVVDRTAAYARFDEPARVRTPTADLFAAGARLQELVDGFIRSGSWLATSGTFNAWPSGSAAGARGSLDLRIWGTNPLLELRGPQCNGRIAVNPEPTDVQIHFDAPGRWSCRFAVPGFGTIVGTHLVGIHAQILCFAQEPKTCPPHPGPKVGGGLELTAAP
;
A
#
# COMPACT_ATOMS: atom_id res chain seq x y z
N MET A 1 -26.84 -23.91 -22.83
CA MET A 1 -26.28 -24.43 -21.57
C MET A 1 -27.38 -24.43 -20.51
N ASP A 2 -27.59 -25.56 -19.86
CA ASP A 2 -28.57 -25.68 -18.78
C ASP A 2 -28.10 -25.02 -17.46
N ALA A 3 -29.02 -24.91 -16.48
CA ALA A 3 -28.75 -24.19 -15.26
C ALA A 3 -27.76 -24.94 -14.34
N ARG A 4 -27.82 -26.29 -14.33
CA ARG A 4 -26.95 -27.14 -13.50
C ARG A 4 -25.50 -27.05 -13.97
N ARG A 5 -25.28 -27.20 -15.28
CA ARG A 5 -23.95 -27.09 -15.89
C ARG A 5 -23.36 -25.69 -15.67
N ALA A 6 -24.17 -24.62 -15.79
CA ALA A 6 -23.70 -23.26 -15.53
C ALA A 6 -23.26 -23.06 -14.08
N ARG A 7 -23.99 -23.61 -13.10
CA ARG A 7 -23.60 -23.54 -11.67
C ARG A 7 -22.31 -24.31 -11.39
N LEU A 8 -22.17 -25.51 -11.95
CA LEU A 8 -20.95 -26.32 -11.79
C LEU A 8 -19.73 -25.61 -12.36
N LEU A 9 -19.86 -25.02 -13.56
CA LEU A 9 -18.78 -24.25 -14.19
C LEU A 9 -18.44 -22.98 -13.39
N LEU A 10 -19.41 -22.31 -12.77
CA LEU A 10 -19.17 -21.17 -11.92
C LEU A 10 -18.41 -21.56 -10.64
N ILE A 11 -18.79 -22.65 -10.00
CA ILE A 11 -18.08 -23.18 -8.83
C ILE A 11 -16.65 -23.57 -9.22
N LEU A 12 -16.48 -24.31 -10.31
CA LEU A 12 -15.16 -24.69 -10.83
C LEU A 12 -14.28 -23.46 -11.12
N LEU A 13 -14.85 -22.42 -11.74
CA LEU A 13 -14.17 -21.17 -12.03
C LEU A 13 -13.65 -20.48 -10.75
N VAL A 14 -14.48 -20.41 -9.71
CA VAL A 14 -14.10 -19.86 -8.40
C VAL A 14 -12.97 -20.68 -7.77
N LEU A 15 -13.11 -22.02 -7.74
CA LEU A 15 -12.10 -22.89 -7.14
C LEU A 15 -10.76 -22.85 -7.89
N VAL A 16 -10.79 -22.92 -9.21
CA VAL A 16 -9.57 -22.82 -10.05
C VAL A 16 -8.90 -21.47 -9.84
N SER A 17 -9.67 -20.38 -9.80
CA SER A 17 -9.13 -19.04 -9.52
C SER A 17 -8.51 -18.97 -8.12
N ALA A 18 -9.18 -19.46 -7.11
CA ALA A 18 -8.69 -19.45 -5.73
C ALA A 18 -7.38 -20.25 -5.60
N VAL A 19 -7.34 -21.47 -6.15
CA VAL A 19 -6.13 -22.32 -6.11
C VAL A 19 -4.97 -21.66 -6.88
N ALA A 20 -5.23 -21.14 -8.09
CA ALA A 20 -4.19 -20.48 -8.87
C ALA A 20 -3.63 -19.24 -8.17
N LYS A 21 -4.50 -18.39 -7.59
CA LYS A 21 -4.07 -17.21 -6.85
C LYS A 21 -3.30 -17.57 -5.58
N THR A 22 -3.76 -18.59 -4.84
CA THR A 22 -3.04 -19.11 -3.67
C THR A 22 -1.66 -19.61 -4.06
N ALA A 23 -1.55 -20.39 -5.13
CA ALA A 23 -0.26 -20.91 -5.60
C ALA A 23 0.71 -19.78 -5.98
N LEU A 24 0.21 -18.74 -6.69
CA LEU A 24 1.01 -17.57 -7.03
C LEU A 24 1.39 -16.74 -5.80
N ALA A 25 0.47 -16.54 -4.85
CA ALA A 25 0.75 -15.82 -3.61
C ALA A 25 1.81 -16.55 -2.76
N TRP A 26 1.80 -17.86 -2.73
CA TRP A 26 2.76 -18.67 -1.98
C TRP A 26 4.19 -18.65 -2.56
N LEU A 27 4.39 -18.14 -3.75
CA LEU A 27 5.72 -17.87 -4.29
C LEU A 27 6.39 -16.66 -3.61
N GLN A 28 5.61 -15.76 -3.00
CA GLN A 28 6.17 -14.61 -2.28
C GLN A 28 6.78 -15.06 -0.95
N ALA A 29 8.03 -14.67 -0.71
CA ALA A 29 8.75 -15.03 0.50
C ALA A 29 8.23 -14.27 1.74
N THR A 30 7.77 -13.03 1.57
CA THR A 30 7.38 -12.10 2.64
C THR A 30 6.30 -11.13 2.13
N PRO A 31 5.55 -10.43 3.01
CA PRO A 31 4.72 -9.29 2.61
C PRO A 31 5.49 -8.27 1.79
N VAL A 32 4.79 -7.48 0.98
CA VAL A 32 5.36 -6.36 0.21
C VAL A 32 5.56 -5.13 1.10
N TYR A 33 5.04 -5.18 2.33
CA TYR A 33 5.09 -4.13 3.35
C TYR A 33 4.43 -2.82 2.94
N MET A 34 3.26 -2.94 2.33
CA MET A 34 2.35 -1.81 2.31
C MET A 34 1.95 -1.49 3.76
N PRO A 35 1.87 -0.21 4.17
CA PRO A 35 1.56 0.16 5.56
C PRO A 35 0.31 -0.52 6.12
N ASP A 36 -0.68 -0.77 5.26
CA ASP A 36 -1.93 -1.43 5.63
C ASP A 36 -1.72 -2.94 5.96
N GLU A 37 -0.77 -3.65 5.32
CA GLU A 37 -0.52 -5.07 5.58
C GLU A 37 -0.11 -5.31 7.03
N TYR A 38 0.80 -4.46 7.53
CA TYR A 38 1.21 -4.53 8.92
C TYR A 38 0.08 -4.14 9.87
N LEU A 39 -0.71 -3.12 9.51
CA LEU A 39 -1.85 -2.68 10.31
C LEU A 39 -2.88 -3.81 10.46
N TYR A 40 -3.33 -4.44 9.35
CA TYR A 40 -4.31 -5.52 9.40
C TYR A 40 -3.79 -6.73 10.17
N SER A 41 -2.56 -7.15 9.91
CA SER A 41 -1.95 -8.29 10.59
C SER A 41 -1.75 -8.04 12.10
N SER A 42 -1.36 -6.84 12.50
CA SER A 42 -1.21 -6.47 13.91
C SER A 42 -2.55 -6.43 14.62
N LEU A 43 -3.56 -5.82 14.00
CA LEU A 43 -4.92 -5.78 14.56
C LEU A 43 -5.53 -7.18 14.71
N SER A 44 -5.39 -8.04 13.70
CA SER A 44 -5.92 -9.40 13.74
C SER A 44 -5.22 -10.25 14.80
N ARG A 45 -3.90 -10.13 14.93
CA ARG A 45 -3.12 -10.79 15.99
C ARG A 45 -3.53 -10.31 17.38
N SER A 46 -3.62 -9.01 17.59
CA SER A 46 -4.00 -8.43 18.87
C SER A 46 -5.43 -8.76 19.27
N LEU A 47 -6.36 -8.83 18.31
CA LEU A 47 -7.73 -9.31 18.56
C LEU A 47 -7.76 -10.73 19.09
N LEU A 48 -6.91 -11.63 18.55
CA LEU A 48 -6.80 -12.99 19.06
C LEU A 48 -6.20 -13.06 20.47
N GLU A 49 -5.11 -12.29 20.71
CA GLU A 49 -4.32 -12.36 21.94
C GLU A 49 -4.97 -11.64 23.12
N SER A 50 -5.58 -10.48 22.89
CA SER A 50 -6.11 -9.59 23.93
C SER A 50 -7.60 -9.29 23.83
N GLY A 51 -8.26 -9.68 22.73
CA GLY A 51 -9.63 -9.28 22.41
C GLY A 51 -9.78 -7.80 22.03
N GLN A 52 -8.67 -7.06 21.87
CA GLN A 52 -8.68 -5.64 21.55
C GLN A 52 -7.94 -5.36 20.24
N PRO A 53 -8.42 -4.41 19.40
CA PRO A 53 -7.78 -4.06 18.14
C PRO A 53 -6.62 -3.06 18.40
N LEU A 54 -5.48 -3.57 18.81
CA LEU A 54 -4.29 -2.79 19.13
C LEU A 54 -3.18 -3.00 18.09
N VAL A 55 -2.33 -1.99 17.93
CA VAL A 55 -1.06 -2.09 17.22
C VAL A 55 0.05 -1.78 18.21
N GLN A 56 0.91 -2.74 18.50
CA GLN A 56 1.98 -2.63 19.50
C GLN A 56 1.48 -2.05 20.84
N GLY A 57 0.38 -2.60 21.35
CA GLY A 57 -0.24 -2.18 22.60
C GLY A 57 -0.94 -0.82 22.57
N GLY A 58 -0.92 -0.10 21.46
CA GLY A 58 -1.57 1.20 21.27
C GLY A 58 -2.85 1.11 20.43
N SER A 59 -3.84 1.99 20.68
CA SER A 59 -5.03 2.09 19.83
C SER A 59 -4.67 2.69 18.48
N ALA A 60 -4.99 1.99 17.40
CA ALA A 60 -4.78 2.49 16.04
C ALA A 60 -5.87 3.45 15.54
N HIS A 61 -6.94 3.66 16.31
CA HIS A 61 -8.12 4.44 15.89
C HIS A 61 -8.63 4.03 14.50
N PHE A 62 -8.74 2.73 14.28
CA PHE A 62 -9.11 2.12 13.02
C PHE A 62 -10.48 1.44 13.12
N TRP A 63 -11.41 1.80 12.23
CA TRP A 63 -12.82 1.39 12.32
C TRP A 63 -13.19 0.21 11.40
N ALA A 64 -12.38 -0.08 10.37
CA ALA A 64 -12.66 -1.16 9.42
C ALA A 64 -12.13 -2.51 9.95
N LEU A 65 -12.77 -3.06 10.97
CA LEU A 65 -12.29 -4.22 11.72
C LEU A 65 -12.78 -5.58 11.20
N LEU A 66 -13.63 -5.64 10.15
CA LEU A 66 -14.16 -6.92 9.68
C LEU A 66 -13.04 -7.86 9.20
N VAL A 67 -12.07 -7.34 8.46
CA VAL A 67 -10.96 -8.15 7.94
C VAL A 67 -10.06 -8.65 9.08
N PRO A 68 -9.57 -7.80 9.99
CA PRO A 68 -8.86 -8.27 11.19
C PRO A 68 -9.60 -9.35 11.99
N VAL A 69 -10.94 -9.23 12.13
CA VAL A 69 -11.75 -10.24 12.85
C VAL A 69 -11.78 -11.57 12.10
N LEU A 70 -11.91 -11.55 10.76
CA LEU A 70 -11.93 -12.77 9.95
C LEU A 70 -10.57 -13.48 9.97
N GLU A 71 -9.48 -12.72 9.88
CA GLU A 71 -8.11 -13.24 9.88
C GLU A 71 -7.58 -13.63 11.28
N ALA A 72 -8.19 -13.13 12.37
CA ALA A 72 -7.72 -13.39 13.73
C ALA A 72 -7.55 -14.90 14.04
N PRO A 73 -8.46 -15.80 13.70
CA PRO A 73 -8.30 -17.24 13.98
C PRO A 73 -7.07 -17.86 13.30
N VAL A 74 -6.61 -17.31 12.19
CA VAL A 74 -5.47 -17.82 11.44
C VAL A 74 -4.18 -17.74 12.26
N TRP A 75 -4.08 -16.76 13.16
CA TRP A 75 -2.91 -16.57 14.03
C TRP A 75 -2.77 -17.64 15.13
N LEU A 76 -3.73 -18.57 15.25
CA LEU A 76 -3.56 -19.81 16.04
C LEU A 76 -2.52 -20.75 15.42
N ALA A 77 -2.12 -20.54 14.16
CA ALA A 77 -1.05 -21.30 13.53
C ALA A 77 0.27 -21.14 14.32
N GLY A 78 1.01 -22.25 14.43
CA GLY A 78 2.21 -22.31 15.26
C GLY A 78 3.37 -21.40 14.86
N SER A 79 3.38 -20.89 13.59
CA SER A 79 4.40 -19.96 13.11
C SER A 79 3.79 -18.82 12.32
N VAL A 80 4.48 -17.67 12.29
CA VAL A 80 4.10 -16.49 11.49
C VAL A 80 4.05 -16.84 10.01
N GLY A 81 5.01 -17.62 9.51
CA GLY A 81 5.03 -18.06 8.12
C GLY A 81 3.83 -18.91 7.73
N THR A 82 3.36 -19.82 8.61
CA THR A 82 2.14 -20.60 8.36
C THR A 82 0.91 -19.70 8.37
N ALA A 83 0.78 -18.80 9.34
CA ALA A 83 -0.32 -17.84 9.39
C ALA A 83 -0.35 -16.97 8.11
N TYR A 84 0.78 -16.45 7.67
CA TYR A 84 0.90 -15.68 6.44
C TYR A 84 0.36 -16.44 5.22
N ARG A 85 0.77 -17.71 5.05
CA ARG A 85 0.30 -18.57 3.95
C ARG A 85 -1.21 -18.85 4.02
N LEU A 86 -1.75 -19.05 5.20
CA LEU A 86 -3.18 -19.28 5.39
C LEU A 86 -4.00 -18.03 5.09
N ILE A 87 -3.56 -16.84 5.51
CA ILE A 87 -4.21 -15.56 5.16
C ILE A 87 -4.22 -15.37 3.64
N GLN A 88 -3.11 -15.61 2.95
CA GLN A 88 -3.05 -15.54 1.48
C GLN A 88 -4.05 -16.49 0.81
N ALA A 89 -4.22 -17.70 1.34
CA ALA A 89 -5.20 -18.65 0.82
C ALA A 89 -6.64 -18.18 1.07
N GLU A 90 -6.93 -17.68 2.27
CA GLU A 90 -8.23 -17.11 2.64
C GLU A 90 -8.59 -15.91 1.73
N GLN A 91 -7.67 -14.98 1.54
CA GLN A 91 -7.85 -13.82 0.67
C GLN A 91 -8.01 -14.20 -0.80
N SER A 92 -7.27 -15.22 -1.28
CA SER A 92 -7.41 -15.75 -2.64
C SER A 92 -8.79 -16.37 -2.87
N LEU A 93 -9.33 -17.07 -1.88
CA LEU A 93 -10.70 -17.59 -1.92
C LEU A 93 -11.70 -16.43 -1.89
N ALA A 94 -11.56 -15.50 -0.96
CA ALA A 94 -12.47 -14.36 -0.80
C ALA A 94 -12.61 -13.56 -2.10
N ILE A 95 -11.50 -13.13 -2.72
CA ILE A 95 -11.55 -12.34 -3.95
C ILE A 95 -12.13 -13.14 -5.12
N SER A 96 -11.91 -14.46 -5.17
CA SER A 96 -12.46 -15.34 -6.20
C SER A 96 -13.98 -15.49 -6.08
N LEU A 97 -14.56 -15.32 -4.89
CA LEU A 97 -16.01 -15.31 -4.69
C LEU A 97 -16.70 -14.13 -5.41
N SER A 98 -15.96 -13.09 -5.83
CA SER A 98 -16.51 -11.96 -6.60
C SER A 98 -17.20 -12.40 -7.91
N ALA A 99 -16.82 -13.53 -8.48
CA ALA A 99 -17.47 -14.11 -9.67
C ALA A 99 -18.97 -14.41 -9.43
N LEU A 100 -19.38 -14.74 -8.20
CA LEU A 100 -20.75 -15.11 -7.86
C LEU A 100 -21.73 -13.93 -8.05
N PRO A 101 -21.53 -12.78 -7.37
CA PRO A 101 -22.39 -11.61 -7.55
C PRO A 101 -22.35 -11.06 -8.97
N VAL A 102 -21.20 -11.10 -9.67
CA VAL A 102 -21.08 -10.68 -11.06
C VAL A 102 -21.95 -11.56 -11.98
N TYR A 103 -21.84 -12.89 -11.83
CA TYR A 103 -22.69 -13.81 -12.57
C TYR A 103 -24.17 -13.56 -12.28
N TRP A 104 -24.54 -13.37 -11.02
CA TRP A 104 -25.92 -13.10 -10.61
C TRP A 104 -26.44 -11.79 -11.23
N LEU A 105 -25.69 -10.68 -11.19
CA LEU A 105 -26.05 -9.40 -11.82
C LEU A 105 -26.26 -9.55 -13.33
N ALA A 106 -25.31 -10.18 -14.02
CA ALA A 106 -25.42 -10.42 -15.45
C ALA A 106 -26.68 -11.24 -15.80
N ARG A 107 -26.98 -12.28 -15.01
CA ARG A 107 -28.21 -13.08 -15.17
C ARG A 107 -29.49 -12.29 -14.89
N ARG A 108 -29.46 -11.40 -13.89
CA ARG A 108 -30.57 -10.51 -13.55
C ARG A 108 -30.91 -9.56 -14.70
N LEU A 109 -29.90 -9.11 -15.41
CA LEU A 109 -30.00 -8.25 -16.58
C LEU A 109 -30.24 -9.04 -17.88
N ARG A 110 -30.65 -10.32 -17.76
CA ARG A 110 -31.01 -11.22 -18.88
C ARG A 110 -29.85 -11.56 -19.84
N VAL A 111 -28.60 -11.45 -19.39
CA VAL A 111 -27.45 -11.95 -20.15
C VAL A 111 -27.47 -13.48 -20.18
N ALA A 112 -27.24 -14.11 -21.30
CA ALA A 112 -27.24 -15.56 -21.48
C ALA A 112 -26.18 -16.22 -20.55
N ARG A 113 -26.46 -17.43 -20.04
CA ARG A 113 -25.61 -18.12 -19.03
C ARG A 113 -24.13 -18.20 -19.44
N GLY A 114 -23.84 -18.55 -20.70
CA GLY A 114 -22.45 -18.63 -21.18
C GLY A 114 -21.73 -17.29 -21.18
N ARG A 115 -22.40 -16.22 -21.62
CA ARG A 115 -21.85 -14.87 -21.58
C ARG A 115 -21.69 -14.35 -20.15
N ALA A 116 -22.64 -14.67 -19.27
CA ALA A 116 -22.54 -14.32 -17.85
C ALA A 116 -21.34 -15.01 -17.17
N LEU A 117 -21.06 -16.28 -17.50
CA LEU A 117 -19.86 -16.99 -17.06
C LEU A 117 -18.58 -16.35 -17.63
N ALA A 118 -18.57 -15.95 -18.89
CA ALA A 118 -17.42 -15.26 -19.49
C ALA A 118 -17.14 -13.93 -18.77
N VAL A 119 -18.17 -13.13 -18.49
CA VAL A 119 -18.04 -11.87 -17.73
C VAL A 119 -17.51 -12.14 -16.32
N ALA A 120 -18.03 -13.16 -15.62
CA ALA A 120 -17.52 -13.56 -14.31
C ALA A 120 -16.06 -14.02 -14.37
N GLY A 121 -15.68 -14.77 -15.42
CA GLY A 121 -14.30 -15.20 -15.64
C GLY A 121 -13.33 -14.04 -15.88
N VAL A 122 -13.72 -13.08 -16.74
CA VAL A 122 -12.90 -11.87 -16.97
C VAL A 122 -12.73 -11.06 -15.69
N THR A 123 -13.76 -11.00 -14.83
CA THR A 123 -13.65 -10.34 -13.52
C THR A 123 -12.53 -10.91 -12.65
N LEU A 124 -12.29 -12.23 -12.71
CA LEU A 124 -11.23 -12.87 -11.94
C LEU A 124 -9.81 -12.60 -12.49
N LEU A 125 -9.72 -12.03 -13.69
CA LEU A 125 -8.47 -11.65 -14.35
C LEU A 125 -8.19 -10.15 -14.26
N ILE A 126 -9.01 -9.37 -13.54
CA ILE A 126 -8.73 -7.96 -13.29
C ILE A 126 -7.39 -7.86 -12.54
N PRO A 127 -6.46 -6.95 -12.95
CA PRO A 127 -5.12 -6.84 -12.36
C PRO A 127 -5.14 -6.64 -10.84
N ASP A 128 -6.11 -5.88 -10.33
CA ASP A 128 -6.28 -5.64 -8.89
C ASP A 128 -6.61 -6.92 -8.08
N THR A 129 -6.95 -8.03 -8.73
CA THR A 129 -7.08 -9.30 -8.02
C THR A 129 -5.74 -9.83 -7.50
N VAL A 130 -4.60 -9.20 -7.86
CA VAL A 130 -3.29 -9.42 -7.26
C VAL A 130 -3.26 -9.10 -5.76
N PHE A 131 -4.17 -8.22 -5.29
CA PHE A 131 -4.29 -7.91 -3.86
C PHE A 131 -4.60 -9.13 -2.98
N SER A 132 -4.97 -10.27 -3.56
CA SER A 132 -5.05 -11.53 -2.82
C SER A 132 -3.70 -12.09 -2.36
N SER A 133 -2.59 -11.61 -2.90
CA SER A 133 -1.25 -12.02 -2.51
C SER A 133 -0.65 -11.14 -1.39
N VAL A 134 -1.29 -10.05 -1.04
CA VAL A 134 -0.91 -9.12 0.02
C VAL A 134 -1.99 -9.05 1.10
N LEU A 135 -1.62 -8.70 2.34
CA LEU A 135 -2.52 -8.72 3.50
C LEU A 135 -3.40 -7.46 3.57
N LEU A 136 -4.34 -7.34 2.64
CA LEU A 136 -5.16 -6.15 2.47
C LEU A 136 -6.66 -6.44 2.49
N SER A 137 -7.45 -5.43 2.81
CA SER A 137 -8.92 -5.55 2.87
C SER A 137 -9.62 -5.73 1.52
N GLU A 138 -8.94 -5.42 0.42
CA GLU A 138 -9.47 -5.45 -0.94
C GLU A 138 -10.06 -6.80 -1.32
N SER A 139 -9.42 -7.87 -0.87
CA SER A 139 -9.83 -9.26 -1.18
C SER A 139 -11.20 -9.62 -0.61
N PHE A 140 -11.54 -9.11 0.55
CA PHE A 140 -12.87 -9.29 1.17
C PHE A 140 -13.85 -8.21 0.73
N ALA A 141 -13.36 -6.97 0.58
CA ALA A 141 -14.21 -5.83 0.26
C ALA A 141 -14.83 -5.95 -1.14
N LEU A 142 -14.12 -6.50 -2.14
CA LEU A 142 -14.65 -6.65 -3.50
C LEU A 142 -15.90 -7.54 -3.57
N PRO A 143 -15.90 -8.79 -3.10
CA PRO A 143 -17.11 -9.62 -3.14
C PRO A 143 -18.24 -9.06 -2.27
N LEU A 144 -17.94 -8.43 -1.13
CA LEU A 144 -18.93 -7.78 -0.28
C LEU A 144 -19.57 -6.58 -1.00
N PHE A 145 -18.78 -5.70 -1.60
CA PHE A 145 -19.26 -4.57 -2.40
C PHE A 145 -20.19 -5.04 -3.52
N LEU A 146 -19.77 -6.01 -4.32
CA LEU A 146 -20.57 -6.54 -5.41
C LEU A 146 -21.86 -7.20 -4.91
N THR A 147 -21.81 -7.87 -3.77
CA THR A 147 -23.00 -8.47 -3.15
C THR A 147 -23.95 -7.40 -2.61
N ALA A 148 -23.41 -6.32 -2.03
CA ALA A 148 -24.20 -5.16 -1.60
C ALA A 148 -24.87 -4.47 -2.81
N VAL A 149 -24.17 -4.32 -3.94
CA VAL A 149 -24.76 -3.81 -5.20
C VAL A 149 -25.87 -4.75 -5.70
N CYS A 150 -25.69 -6.07 -5.64
CA CYS A 150 -26.75 -7.03 -5.95
C CYS A 150 -27.99 -6.81 -5.09
N ALA A 151 -27.79 -6.64 -3.79
CA ALA A 151 -28.88 -6.40 -2.85
C ALA A 151 -29.56 -5.04 -3.08
N ALA A 152 -28.78 -3.98 -3.40
CA ALA A 152 -29.30 -2.67 -3.78
C ALA A 152 -30.21 -2.76 -5.02
N VAL A 153 -29.74 -3.41 -6.09
CA VAL A 153 -30.55 -3.61 -7.31
C VAL A 153 -31.82 -4.40 -7.00
N ALA A 154 -31.75 -5.46 -6.18
CA ALA A 154 -32.92 -6.24 -5.79
C ALA A 154 -33.90 -5.44 -4.93
N ALA A 155 -33.42 -4.56 -4.04
CA ALA A 155 -34.25 -3.71 -3.21
C ALA A 155 -34.95 -2.60 -4.04
N LEU A 156 -34.23 -1.98 -4.96
CA LEU A 156 -34.73 -0.95 -5.89
C LEU A 156 -35.74 -1.51 -6.89
N GLU A 157 -35.53 -2.76 -7.34
CA GLU A 157 -36.43 -3.42 -8.30
C GLU A 157 -37.78 -3.79 -7.70
N ALA A 158 -37.76 -4.48 -6.55
CA ALA A 158 -38.95 -5.13 -6.02
C ALA A 158 -39.42 -4.54 -4.68
N GLY A 159 -38.64 -3.63 -4.08
CA GLY A 159 -38.96 -3.01 -2.79
C GLY A 159 -38.99 -3.99 -1.62
N GLY A 160 -39.67 -3.58 -0.52
CA GLY A 160 -39.91 -4.42 0.66
C GLY A 160 -38.85 -4.29 1.74
N ARG A 161 -39.30 -4.24 3.01
CA ARG A 161 -38.43 -4.03 4.19
C ARG A 161 -37.28 -5.04 4.28
N ARG A 162 -37.55 -6.31 4.01
CA ARG A 162 -36.54 -7.38 4.09
C ARG A 162 -35.37 -7.15 3.12
N ARG A 163 -35.64 -6.73 1.87
CA ARG A 163 -34.59 -6.48 0.87
C ARG A 163 -33.73 -5.27 1.23
N TRP A 164 -34.38 -4.20 1.71
CA TRP A 164 -33.67 -3.02 2.21
C TRP A 164 -32.83 -3.35 3.45
N ALA A 165 -33.33 -4.19 4.37
CA ALA A 165 -32.56 -4.65 5.52
C ALA A 165 -31.33 -5.47 5.08
N VAL A 166 -31.50 -6.41 4.13
CA VAL A 166 -30.37 -7.18 3.56
C VAL A 166 -29.33 -6.27 2.91
N PHE A 167 -29.77 -5.28 2.13
CA PHE A 167 -28.87 -4.25 1.58
C PHE A 167 -28.14 -3.49 2.71
N GLY A 168 -28.86 -3.02 3.72
CA GLY A 168 -28.27 -2.28 4.83
C GLY A 168 -27.20 -3.09 5.58
N VAL A 169 -27.49 -4.34 5.89
CA VAL A 169 -26.50 -5.25 6.53
C VAL A 169 -25.26 -5.45 5.66
N LEU A 170 -25.45 -5.71 4.37
CA LEU A 170 -24.32 -5.91 3.44
C LEU A 170 -23.51 -4.61 3.25
N ALA A 171 -24.17 -3.45 3.18
CA ALA A 171 -23.49 -2.16 3.10
C ALA A 171 -22.68 -1.87 4.36
N LEU A 172 -23.22 -2.18 5.55
CA LEU A 172 -22.48 -2.05 6.82
C LEU A 172 -21.31 -3.02 6.89
N LEU A 173 -21.47 -4.29 6.50
CA LEU A 173 -20.35 -5.25 6.43
C LEU A 173 -19.27 -4.81 5.45
N THR A 174 -19.67 -4.27 4.29
CA THR A 174 -18.72 -3.72 3.32
C THR A 174 -17.96 -2.52 3.89
N THR A 175 -18.65 -1.64 4.63
CA THR A 175 -18.04 -0.50 5.34
C THR A 175 -17.10 -0.97 6.44
N ALA A 176 -17.47 -2.01 7.19
CA ALA A 176 -16.64 -2.62 8.23
C ALA A 176 -15.41 -3.35 7.65
N ALA A 177 -15.46 -3.81 6.39
CA ALA A 177 -14.28 -4.30 5.68
C ALA A 177 -13.40 -3.14 5.19
N ARG A 178 -14.01 -2.04 4.72
CA ARG A 178 -13.29 -0.87 4.20
C ARG A 178 -14.13 0.40 4.31
N LEU A 179 -13.66 1.38 5.06
CA LEU A 179 -14.41 2.57 5.44
C LEU A 179 -14.92 3.39 4.24
N GLN A 180 -14.20 3.39 3.10
CA GLN A 180 -14.62 4.09 1.88
C GLN A 180 -16.06 3.72 1.43
N PHE A 181 -16.54 2.53 1.79
CA PHE A 181 -17.87 2.05 1.41
C PHE A 181 -19.01 2.54 2.28
N VAL A 182 -18.73 3.41 3.27
CA VAL A 182 -19.79 4.14 3.97
C VAL A 182 -20.70 4.89 2.97
N ALA A 183 -20.14 5.29 1.82
CA ALA A 183 -20.89 5.93 0.73
C ALA A 183 -21.97 5.03 0.10
N LEU A 184 -21.93 3.70 0.28
CA LEU A 184 -23.01 2.81 -0.18
C LEU A 184 -24.33 3.06 0.56
N LEU A 185 -24.26 3.44 1.84
CA LEU A 185 -25.45 3.66 2.65
C LEU A 185 -26.38 4.71 2.05
N PRO A 186 -25.92 5.92 1.66
CA PRO A 186 -26.74 6.91 0.97
C PRO A 186 -26.96 6.60 -0.52
N LEU A 187 -26.08 5.84 -1.17
CA LEU A 187 -26.08 5.63 -2.62
C LEU A 187 -27.38 4.97 -3.11
N ALA A 188 -27.77 3.82 -2.54
CA ALA A 188 -28.96 3.11 -3.00
C ALA A 188 -30.26 3.88 -2.71
N PRO A 189 -30.48 4.50 -1.53
CA PRO A 189 -31.62 5.41 -1.31
C PRO A 189 -31.64 6.59 -2.30
N ALA A 190 -30.49 7.22 -2.59
CA ALA A 190 -30.40 8.30 -3.57
C ALA A 190 -30.85 7.85 -4.98
N VAL A 191 -30.38 6.69 -5.43
CA VAL A 191 -30.88 6.09 -6.68
C VAL A 191 -32.38 5.83 -6.60
N GLY A 192 -32.87 5.31 -5.49
CA GLY A 192 -34.29 5.10 -5.26
C GLY A 192 -35.12 6.38 -5.41
N ILE A 193 -34.66 7.49 -4.85
CA ILE A 193 -35.29 8.81 -5.00
C ILE A 193 -35.35 9.20 -6.48
N VAL A 194 -34.23 9.10 -7.22
CA VAL A 194 -34.19 9.42 -8.65
C VAL A 194 -35.19 8.57 -9.44
N LEU A 195 -35.27 7.25 -9.15
CA LEU A 195 -36.19 6.34 -9.82
C LEU A 195 -37.66 6.68 -9.56
N GLU A 196 -38.02 7.02 -8.32
CA GLU A 196 -39.40 7.36 -7.97
C GLU A 196 -39.79 8.76 -8.49
N VAL A 197 -38.86 9.74 -8.53
CA VAL A 197 -39.07 11.05 -9.17
C VAL A 197 -39.29 10.89 -10.67
N ARG A 198 -38.49 10.09 -11.38
CA ARG A 198 -38.68 9.79 -12.82
C ARG A 198 -40.07 9.20 -13.11
N ARG A 199 -40.63 8.48 -12.13
CA ARG A 199 -41.97 7.86 -12.22
C ARG A 199 -43.07 8.78 -11.70
N ARG A 200 -42.75 10.03 -11.37
CA ARG A 200 -43.68 11.01 -10.78
C ARG A 200 -44.35 10.56 -9.47
N ARG A 201 -43.66 9.68 -8.69
CA ARG A 201 -44.12 9.17 -7.39
C ARG A 201 -43.47 9.93 -6.24
N PHE A 202 -43.75 11.22 -6.13
CA PHE A 202 -43.08 12.13 -5.20
C PHE A 202 -43.25 11.72 -3.72
N ALA A 203 -44.40 11.17 -3.33
CA ALA A 203 -44.60 10.69 -1.96
C ALA A 203 -43.69 9.48 -1.64
N ALA A 204 -43.40 8.59 -2.61
CA ALA A 204 -42.46 7.50 -2.42
C ALA A 204 -41.00 7.99 -2.37
N ALA A 205 -40.68 8.97 -3.21
CA ALA A 205 -39.37 9.63 -3.17
C ALA A 205 -39.13 10.32 -1.81
N ALA A 206 -40.10 11.03 -1.29
CA ALA A 206 -40.03 11.69 0.04
C ALA A 206 -39.82 10.68 1.18
N ARG A 207 -40.47 9.50 1.14
CA ARG A 207 -40.23 8.43 2.12
C ARG A 207 -38.81 7.87 2.11
N LEU A 208 -38.14 7.86 0.95
CA LEU A 208 -36.75 7.48 0.85
C LEU A 208 -35.78 8.62 1.22
N ALA A 209 -36.17 9.87 0.96
CA ALA A 209 -35.40 11.05 1.30
C ALA A 209 -35.34 11.31 2.82
N ALA A 210 -36.41 11.06 3.56
CA ALA A 210 -36.48 11.32 4.99
C ALA A 210 -35.36 10.58 5.79
N PRO A 211 -35.18 9.26 5.67
CA PRO A 211 -34.09 8.57 6.38
C PRO A 211 -32.71 8.99 5.90
N LEU A 212 -32.56 9.37 4.62
CA LEU A 212 -31.29 9.88 4.08
C LEU A 212 -30.95 11.24 4.69
N ILE A 213 -31.91 12.15 4.78
CA ILE A 213 -31.74 13.45 5.44
C ILE A 213 -31.41 13.25 6.92
N ALA A 214 -32.14 12.35 7.61
CA ALA A 214 -31.86 12.04 9.00
C ALA A 214 -30.42 11.50 9.19
N LEU A 215 -29.97 10.62 8.32
CA LEU A 215 -28.59 10.11 8.34
C LEU A 215 -27.55 11.23 8.17
N VAL A 216 -27.78 12.15 7.22
CA VAL A 216 -26.88 13.29 6.99
C VAL A 216 -26.87 14.22 8.20
N VAL A 217 -28.02 14.51 8.79
CA VAL A 217 -28.14 15.36 9.99
C VAL A 217 -27.44 14.72 11.19
N ILE A 218 -27.64 13.41 11.41
CA ILE A 218 -26.97 12.67 12.48
C ILE A 218 -25.45 12.67 12.24
N ALA A 219 -24.99 12.38 11.01
CA ALA A 219 -23.57 12.40 10.69
C ALA A 219 -22.95 13.79 10.93
N ALA A 220 -23.63 14.86 10.50
CA ALA A 220 -23.21 16.24 10.76
C ALA A 220 -23.15 16.55 12.27
N ALA A 221 -24.17 16.15 13.03
CA ALA A 221 -24.19 16.33 14.48
C ALA A 221 -23.04 15.55 15.16
N VAL A 222 -22.78 14.33 14.76
CA VAL A 222 -21.65 13.53 15.29
C VAL A 222 -20.32 14.19 14.98
N VAL A 223 -20.10 14.67 13.74
CA VAL A 223 -18.87 15.36 13.35
C VAL A 223 -18.69 16.67 14.12
N THR A 224 -19.76 17.43 14.35
CA THR A 224 -19.69 18.69 15.12
C THR A 224 -19.42 18.48 16.61
N VAL A 225 -19.97 17.41 17.20
CA VAL A 225 -19.81 17.11 18.64
C VAL A 225 -18.48 16.38 18.92
N ALA A 226 -18.16 15.37 18.13
CA ALA A 226 -17.01 14.49 18.36
C ALA A 226 -15.73 14.97 17.65
N GLY A 227 -15.84 15.88 16.68
CA GLY A 227 -14.75 16.35 15.84
C GLY A 227 -14.43 15.41 14.67
N VAL A 228 -13.92 16.00 13.60
CA VAL A 228 -13.56 15.26 12.37
C VAL A 228 -12.50 14.18 12.64
N SER A 229 -11.51 14.47 13.48
CA SER A 229 -10.40 13.55 13.80
C SER A 229 -10.88 12.25 14.46
N LEU A 230 -11.88 12.33 15.36
CA LEU A 230 -12.42 11.13 16.00
C LEU A 230 -13.23 10.27 15.03
N VAL A 231 -14.04 10.90 14.16
CA VAL A 231 -14.91 10.19 13.20
C VAL A 231 -14.10 9.61 12.04
N ALA A 232 -13.16 10.39 11.53
CA ALA A 232 -12.34 9.99 10.39
C ALA A 232 -11.14 9.12 10.77
N GLY A 233 -10.73 9.09 12.06
CA GLY A 233 -9.57 8.35 12.52
C GLY A 233 -8.32 8.71 11.69
N ARG A 234 -7.62 7.71 11.15
CA ARG A 234 -6.45 7.89 10.26
C ARG A 234 -6.72 8.71 9.00
N TYR A 235 -7.99 8.79 8.56
CA TYR A 235 -8.38 9.58 7.38
C TYR A 235 -8.60 11.06 7.69
N GLY A 236 -8.39 11.50 8.93
CA GLY A 236 -8.57 12.91 9.36
C GLY A 236 -7.73 13.89 8.55
N SER A 237 -6.52 13.51 8.15
CA SER A 237 -5.62 14.32 7.33
C SER A 237 -6.16 14.68 5.94
N LEU A 238 -7.08 13.88 5.40
CA LEU A 238 -7.73 14.19 4.11
C LEU A 238 -8.60 15.43 4.17
N PHE A 239 -9.22 15.70 5.32
CA PHE A 239 -10.09 16.86 5.50
C PHE A 239 -9.33 18.18 5.71
N SER A 240 -8.04 18.11 5.99
CA SER A 240 -7.15 19.27 6.10
C SER A 240 -6.50 19.67 4.77
N GLN A 241 -6.63 18.86 3.73
CA GLN A 241 -6.04 19.12 2.42
C GLN A 241 -6.87 20.14 1.63
N HIS A 242 -6.18 21.12 1.04
CA HIS A 242 -6.82 22.07 0.13
C HIS A 242 -6.99 21.42 -1.25
N VAL A 243 -8.22 21.06 -1.58
CA VAL A 243 -8.55 20.41 -2.84
C VAL A 243 -8.97 21.47 -3.86
N GLY A 244 -8.10 21.76 -4.82
CA GLY A 244 -8.43 22.61 -5.96
C GLY A 244 -9.29 21.87 -6.99
N ALA A 245 -10.29 22.56 -7.57
CA ALA A 245 -11.16 21.96 -8.60
C ALA A 245 -10.39 21.42 -9.81
N GLY A 246 -9.33 22.10 -10.25
CA GLY A 246 -8.45 21.64 -11.32
C GLY A 246 -7.75 20.33 -10.98
N GLY A 247 -7.18 20.23 -9.76
CA GLY A 247 -6.55 19.00 -9.28
C GLY A 247 -7.53 17.83 -9.18
N LEU A 248 -8.75 18.08 -8.67
CA LEU A 248 -9.79 17.06 -8.61
C LEU A 248 -10.15 16.51 -10.00
N LEU A 249 -10.30 17.37 -11.00
CA LEU A 249 -10.61 16.96 -12.37
C LEU A 249 -9.45 16.15 -12.98
N THR A 250 -8.22 16.61 -12.81
CA THR A 250 -7.01 15.91 -13.30
C THR A 250 -6.90 14.51 -12.71
N TRP A 251 -6.99 14.40 -11.38
CA TRP A 251 -6.88 13.09 -10.72
C TRP A 251 -8.08 12.18 -10.97
N THR A 252 -9.28 12.73 -11.14
CA THR A 252 -10.46 11.95 -11.59
C THR A 252 -10.20 11.35 -12.98
N SER A 253 -9.60 12.13 -13.89
CA SER A 253 -9.27 11.66 -15.25
C SER A 253 -8.20 10.57 -15.23
N TYR A 254 -7.12 10.73 -14.44
CA TYR A 254 -6.07 9.71 -14.31
C TYR A 254 -6.58 8.41 -13.68
N ASN A 255 -7.36 8.51 -12.61
CA ASN A 255 -7.96 7.32 -11.99
C ASN A 255 -9.01 6.67 -12.90
N GLY A 256 -9.74 7.46 -13.70
CA GLY A 256 -10.66 6.94 -14.72
C GLY A 256 -9.92 6.18 -15.83
N LEU A 257 -8.74 6.65 -16.22
CA LEU A 257 -7.88 5.96 -17.18
C LEU A 257 -7.31 4.66 -16.60
N ALA A 258 -6.80 4.68 -15.36
CA ALA A 258 -6.33 3.47 -14.67
C ALA A 258 -7.46 2.43 -14.58
N LEU A 259 -8.66 2.83 -14.15
CA LEU A 259 -9.84 1.96 -14.13
C LEU A 259 -10.19 1.40 -15.51
N ALA A 260 -10.03 2.19 -16.58
CA ALA A 260 -10.27 1.71 -17.96
C ALA A 260 -9.28 0.59 -18.31
N PHE A 261 -8.00 0.72 -17.95
CA PHE A 261 -7.00 -0.33 -18.13
C PHE A 261 -7.33 -1.57 -17.31
N ALA A 262 -7.61 -1.41 -16.02
CA ALA A 262 -8.01 -2.49 -15.12
C ALA A 262 -9.22 -3.27 -15.66
N SER A 263 -10.16 -2.59 -16.32
CA SER A 263 -11.34 -3.19 -16.92
C SER A 263 -11.09 -3.84 -18.30
N GLY A 264 -9.83 -3.90 -18.78
CA GLY A 264 -9.48 -4.37 -20.12
C GLY A 264 -9.85 -3.40 -21.23
N TRP A 265 -9.66 -2.15 -21.00
CA TRP A 265 -9.95 -0.89 -21.70
C TRP A 265 -10.88 -0.94 -22.94
N VAL A 266 -10.70 -1.88 -23.89
CA VAL A 266 -11.49 -1.97 -25.14
C VAL A 266 -12.96 -2.29 -24.87
N VAL A 267 -13.29 -2.90 -23.74
CA VAL A 267 -14.68 -3.19 -23.35
C VAL A 267 -15.38 -1.99 -22.71
N VAL A 268 -14.63 -0.99 -22.24
CA VAL A 268 -15.18 0.16 -21.52
C VAL A 268 -16.13 1.00 -22.38
N PRO A 269 -15.82 1.34 -23.65
CA PRO A 269 -16.78 2.01 -24.52
C PRO A 269 -18.08 1.23 -24.67
N ALA A 270 -18.00 -0.09 -24.82
CA ALA A 270 -19.16 -0.95 -24.89
C ALA A 270 -19.96 -0.97 -23.58
N ALA A 271 -19.27 -0.92 -22.43
CA ALA A 271 -19.91 -0.81 -21.13
C ALA A 271 -20.65 0.52 -20.96
N LEU A 272 -20.04 1.64 -21.37
CA LEU A 272 -20.65 2.97 -21.31
C LEU A 272 -21.88 3.07 -22.23
N VAL A 273 -21.82 2.51 -23.44
CA VAL A 273 -23.00 2.41 -24.33
C VAL A 273 -24.10 1.59 -23.66
N GLY A 274 -23.75 0.46 -23.02
CA GLY A 274 -24.69 -0.36 -22.26
C GLY A 274 -25.37 0.40 -21.14
N LEU A 275 -24.60 1.12 -20.32
CA LEU A 275 -25.12 1.94 -19.23
C LEU A 275 -26.02 3.07 -19.75
N GLY A 276 -25.59 3.78 -20.79
CA GLY A 276 -26.40 4.82 -21.45
C GLY A 276 -27.72 4.28 -21.99
N TYR A 277 -27.69 3.10 -22.64
CA TYR A 277 -28.90 2.44 -23.11
C TYR A 277 -29.84 2.04 -21.97
N LEU A 278 -29.30 1.41 -20.92
CA LEU A 278 -30.09 0.99 -19.76
C LEU A 278 -30.72 2.18 -19.01
N THR A 279 -30.06 3.33 -19.01
CA THR A 279 -30.55 4.56 -18.40
C THR A 279 -31.59 5.25 -19.23
N ALA A 280 -31.41 5.28 -20.57
CA ALA A 280 -32.31 5.98 -21.51
C ALA A 280 -33.53 5.15 -21.90
N ARG A 281 -33.37 3.83 -22.03
CA ARG A 281 -34.41 2.89 -22.50
C ARG A 281 -34.43 1.61 -21.65
N PRO A 282 -34.72 1.72 -20.33
CA PRO A 282 -34.75 0.55 -19.45
C PRO A 282 -35.88 -0.39 -19.86
N THR A 283 -35.60 -1.68 -20.04
CA THR A 283 -36.60 -2.70 -20.32
C THR A 283 -37.14 -3.37 -19.06
N SER A 284 -36.55 -3.10 -17.92
CA SER A 284 -36.97 -3.59 -16.62
C SER A 284 -36.53 -2.61 -15.50
N ARG A 285 -37.13 -2.75 -14.30
CA ARG A 285 -36.68 -2.02 -13.13
C ARG A 285 -35.24 -2.37 -12.73
N ALA A 286 -34.83 -3.61 -12.95
CA ALA A 286 -33.47 -4.04 -12.69
C ALA A 286 -32.45 -3.34 -13.61
N ASP A 287 -32.81 -3.12 -14.89
CA ASP A 287 -31.97 -2.38 -15.84
C ASP A 287 -31.70 -0.96 -15.37
N ASP A 288 -32.77 -0.23 -15.01
CA ASP A 288 -32.70 1.17 -14.57
C ASP A 288 -31.95 1.29 -13.22
N ALA A 289 -32.28 0.40 -12.26
CA ALA A 289 -31.61 0.36 -10.97
C ALA A 289 -30.11 0.05 -11.10
N PHE A 290 -29.72 -0.97 -11.88
CA PHE A 290 -28.33 -1.33 -12.11
C PHE A 290 -27.54 -0.19 -12.76
N ALA A 291 -28.09 0.43 -13.80
CA ALA A 291 -27.40 1.50 -14.51
C ALA A 291 -27.13 2.70 -13.58
N LEU A 292 -28.13 3.15 -12.82
CA LEU A 292 -27.98 4.29 -11.93
C LEU A 292 -27.07 3.98 -10.72
N VAL A 293 -27.19 2.78 -10.12
CA VAL A 293 -26.30 2.33 -9.04
C VAL A 293 -24.86 2.30 -9.54
N THR A 294 -24.61 1.75 -10.74
CA THR A 294 -23.28 1.66 -11.32
C THR A 294 -22.69 3.05 -11.62
N LEU A 295 -23.48 3.93 -12.26
CA LEU A 295 -23.01 5.29 -12.59
C LEU A 295 -22.70 6.10 -11.32
N LEU A 296 -23.56 6.02 -10.30
CA LEU A 296 -23.32 6.75 -9.06
C LEU A 296 -22.16 6.15 -8.26
N ALA A 297 -22.02 4.82 -8.22
CA ALA A 297 -20.89 4.15 -7.61
C ALA A 297 -19.57 4.53 -8.32
N LEU A 298 -19.55 4.52 -9.65
CA LEU A 298 -18.40 4.93 -10.46
C LEU A 298 -17.98 6.37 -10.14
N LEU A 299 -18.93 7.30 -10.14
CA LEU A 299 -18.67 8.70 -9.81
C LEU A 299 -18.12 8.84 -8.39
N THR A 300 -18.74 8.18 -7.41
CA THR A 300 -18.32 8.23 -6.00
C THR A 300 -16.91 7.69 -5.82
N LEU A 301 -16.60 6.53 -6.40
CA LEU A 301 -15.27 5.92 -6.29
C LEU A 301 -14.20 6.75 -6.99
N LEU A 302 -14.49 7.34 -8.15
CA LEU A 302 -13.55 8.21 -8.86
C LEU A 302 -13.26 9.49 -8.08
N VAL A 303 -14.29 10.12 -7.48
CA VAL A 303 -14.10 11.31 -6.65
C VAL A 303 -13.29 10.97 -5.40
N GLN A 304 -13.60 9.87 -4.71
CA GLN A 304 -12.83 9.41 -3.55
C GLN A 304 -11.36 9.17 -3.93
N ALA A 305 -11.11 8.43 -5.01
CA ALA A 305 -9.74 8.17 -5.48
C ALA A 305 -8.99 9.46 -5.84
N ALA A 306 -9.67 10.44 -6.47
CA ALA A 306 -9.07 11.72 -6.80
C ALA A 306 -8.69 12.54 -5.55
N LEU A 307 -9.52 12.52 -4.51
CA LEU A 307 -9.22 13.16 -3.23
C LEU A 307 -7.97 12.57 -2.58
N PHE A 308 -7.85 11.23 -2.55
CA PHE A 308 -6.67 10.55 -2.04
C PHE A 308 -5.43 10.77 -2.92
N ALA A 309 -5.59 10.69 -4.24
CA ALA A 309 -4.50 10.85 -5.21
C ALA A 309 -3.85 12.24 -5.13
N GLN A 310 -4.61 13.28 -4.84
CA GLN A 310 -4.10 14.64 -4.74
C GLN A 310 -3.11 14.81 -3.59
N GLY A 311 -3.35 14.15 -2.44
CA GLY A 311 -2.42 14.18 -1.30
C GLY A 311 -1.16 13.33 -1.51
N GLY A 312 -1.26 12.22 -2.24
CA GLY A 312 -0.18 11.27 -2.48
C GLY A 312 0.56 11.46 -3.80
N LEU A 313 0.07 12.34 -4.71
CA LEU A 313 0.57 12.55 -6.07
C LEU A 313 0.75 11.24 -6.85
N GLN A 314 -0.23 10.32 -6.73
CA GLN A 314 -0.20 9.00 -7.37
C GLN A 314 -1.59 8.54 -7.79
N ALA A 315 -1.69 7.67 -8.81
CA ALA A 315 -2.94 7.03 -9.18
C ALA A 315 -3.39 6.06 -8.08
N MET A 316 -4.68 6.11 -7.73
CA MET A 316 -5.28 5.31 -6.66
C MET A 316 -6.28 4.30 -7.22
N GLU A 317 -5.83 3.46 -8.17
CA GLU A 317 -6.65 2.43 -8.81
C GLU A 317 -7.28 1.49 -7.78
N ARG A 318 -6.56 1.15 -6.70
CA ARG A 318 -7.06 0.35 -5.58
C ARG A 318 -8.35 0.90 -4.93
N TYR A 319 -8.71 2.16 -5.19
CA TYR A 319 -9.98 2.74 -4.74
C TYR A 319 -11.09 2.64 -5.78
N THR A 320 -10.76 2.51 -7.06
CA THR A 320 -11.71 2.55 -8.19
C THR A 320 -12.02 1.20 -8.80
N PHE A 321 -11.12 0.21 -8.70
CA PHE A 321 -11.24 -1.09 -9.39
C PHE A 321 -12.52 -1.88 -9.05
N TYR A 322 -13.16 -1.57 -7.92
CA TYR A 322 -14.45 -2.15 -7.54
C TYR A 322 -15.54 -1.89 -8.58
N ALA A 323 -15.40 -0.83 -9.38
CA ALA A 323 -16.31 -0.53 -10.48
C ALA A 323 -16.03 -1.37 -11.75
N ALA A 324 -14.83 -1.93 -11.91
CA ALA A 324 -14.46 -2.71 -13.09
C ALA A 324 -15.40 -3.91 -13.34
N PRO A 325 -15.77 -4.73 -12.34
CA PRO A 325 -16.75 -5.80 -12.54
C PRO A 325 -18.13 -5.30 -12.98
N LEU A 326 -18.55 -4.12 -12.51
CA LEU A 326 -19.83 -3.51 -12.90
C LEU A 326 -19.78 -3.05 -14.37
N LEU A 327 -18.65 -2.50 -14.81
CA LEU A 327 -18.43 -2.18 -16.23
C LEU A 327 -18.43 -3.44 -17.10
N LEU A 328 -17.82 -4.53 -16.65
CA LEU A 328 -17.86 -5.82 -17.34
C LEU A 328 -19.28 -6.39 -17.45
N VAL A 329 -20.11 -6.24 -16.41
CA VAL A 329 -21.54 -6.61 -16.46
C VAL A 329 -22.28 -5.75 -17.49
N ALA A 330 -22.06 -4.43 -17.51
CA ALA A 330 -22.63 -3.51 -18.48
C ALA A 330 -22.21 -3.85 -19.92
N PHE A 331 -20.93 -4.19 -20.13
CA PHE A 331 -20.45 -4.77 -21.39
C PHE A 331 -21.20 -6.05 -21.76
N GLY A 332 -21.42 -6.97 -20.82
CA GLY A 332 -22.19 -8.21 -21.02
C GLY A 332 -23.60 -7.94 -21.52
N VAL A 333 -24.26 -6.87 -21.07
CA VAL A 333 -25.58 -6.43 -21.58
C VAL A 333 -25.46 -5.93 -23.01
N THR A 334 -24.49 -5.09 -23.33
CA THR A 334 -24.21 -4.59 -24.67
C THR A 334 -23.95 -5.73 -25.63
N TRP A 335 -23.15 -6.69 -25.25
CA TRP A 335 -22.86 -7.91 -25.98
C TRP A 335 -24.12 -8.75 -26.19
N GLN A 336 -24.98 -8.91 -25.17
CA GLN A 336 -26.21 -9.69 -25.26
C GLN A 336 -27.23 -9.05 -26.18
N ARG A 337 -27.41 -7.73 -26.08
CA ARG A 337 -28.44 -6.97 -26.81
C ARG A 337 -27.96 -6.45 -28.16
N ARG A 338 -26.71 -6.68 -28.54
CA ARG A 338 -26.08 -6.24 -29.81
C ARG A 338 -26.22 -4.72 -30.05
N LEU A 339 -26.04 -3.92 -28.99
CA LEU A 339 -26.31 -2.47 -29.00
C LEU A 339 -25.29 -1.64 -29.78
N LEU A 340 -24.13 -2.22 -30.14
CA LEU A 340 -23.06 -1.48 -30.79
C LEU A 340 -23.20 -1.51 -32.31
N GLU A 341 -23.35 -0.34 -32.87
CA GLU A 341 -23.02 -0.10 -34.27
C GLU A 341 -21.50 -0.13 -34.42
N ARG A 342 -21.02 -0.89 -35.43
CA ARG A 342 -19.59 -1.15 -35.63
C ARG A 342 -18.73 0.13 -35.71
N ARG A 343 -19.29 1.23 -36.32
CA ARG A 343 -18.55 2.50 -36.51
C ARG A 343 -18.31 3.25 -35.20
N ALA A 344 -19.32 3.38 -34.35
CA ALA A 344 -19.20 4.08 -33.06
C ALA A 344 -18.22 3.36 -32.13
N HIS A 345 -18.29 2.02 -32.09
CA HIS A 345 -17.35 1.25 -31.29
C HIS A 345 -15.91 1.33 -31.82
N ALA A 346 -15.71 1.29 -33.12
CA ALA A 346 -14.40 1.43 -33.74
C ALA A 346 -13.77 2.79 -33.36
N ALA A 347 -14.55 3.89 -33.46
CA ALA A 347 -14.07 5.21 -33.10
C ALA A 347 -13.68 5.32 -31.61
N LEU A 348 -14.51 4.76 -30.70
CA LEU A 348 -14.22 4.78 -29.28
C LEU A 348 -13.02 3.89 -28.91
N ALA A 349 -12.89 2.70 -29.55
CA ALA A 349 -11.75 1.84 -29.33
C ALA A 349 -10.44 2.44 -29.86
N LEU A 350 -10.49 3.13 -31.02
CA LEU A 350 -9.34 3.91 -31.52
C LEU A 350 -8.96 5.06 -30.58
N GLY A 351 -9.95 5.75 -30.01
CA GLY A 351 -9.71 6.79 -29.01
C GLY A 351 -9.02 6.24 -27.76
N LEU A 352 -9.51 5.12 -27.21
CA LEU A 352 -8.88 4.48 -26.05
C LEU A 352 -7.50 3.88 -26.37
N THR A 353 -7.30 3.36 -27.60
CA THR A 353 -5.99 2.92 -28.06
C THR A 353 -5.02 4.12 -28.15
N GLY A 354 -5.50 5.25 -28.68
CA GLY A 354 -4.71 6.50 -28.71
C GLY A 354 -4.32 6.97 -27.31
N ILE A 355 -5.24 6.93 -26.36
CA ILE A 355 -4.95 7.22 -24.95
C ILE A 355 -3.93 6.22 -24.39
N GLY A 356 -4.05 4.93 -24.71
CA GLY A 356 -3.09 3.91 -24.30
C GLY A 356 -1.68 4.13 -24.86
N LEU A 357 -1.57 4.66 -26.08
CA LEU A 357 -0.28 5.06 -26.68
C LEU A 357 0.33 6.31 -26.03
N LEU A 358 -0.52 7.19 -25.50
CA LEU A 358 -0.08 8.39 -24.78
C LEU A 358 0.26 8.11 -23.31
N LEU A 359 -0.27 7.03 -22.73
CA LEU A 359 -0.07 6.67 -21.33
C LEU A 359 1.41 6.65 -20.90
N PRO A 360 2.37 6.12 -21.67
CA PRO A 360 3.78 6.14 -21.32
C PRO A 360 4.35 7.55 -21.07
N HIS A 361 3.83 8.57 -21.76
CA HIS A 361 4.25 9.96 -21.56
C HIS A 361 3.67 10.59 -20.29
N PHE A 362 2.53 10.08 -19.82
CA PHE A 362 1.96 10.48 -18.53
C PHE A 362 2.45 9.60 -17.38
N ALA A 363 3.07 8.49 -17.70
CA ALA A 363 3.46 7.45 -16.77
C ALA A 363 4.51 7.93 -15.76
N GLU A 364 5.44 8.79 -16.14
CA GLU A 364 6.42 9.37 -15.19
C GLU A 364 5.72 10.06 -14.01
N PHE A 365 4.55 10.62 -14.23
CA PHE A 365 3.73 11.23 -13.19
C PHE A 365 2.94 10.21 -12.35
N LEU A 366 2.61 9.04 -12.94
CA LEU A 366 1.78 8.01 -12.32
C LEU A 366 2.60 6.97 -11.54
N PHE A 367 3.92 6.88 -11.78
CA PHE A 367 4.75 5.74 -11.35
C PHE A 367 5.52 5.92 -10.05
N SER A 368 5.42 7.03 -9.36
CA SER A 368 6.19 7.22 -8.12
C SER A 368 5.87 6.18 -7.03
N ARG A 369 4.66 5.59 -7.06
CA ARG A 369 4.22 4.49 -6.18
C ARG A 369 3.20 3.60 -6.88
N ALA A 370 3.66 2.69 -7.71
CA ALA A 370 2.81 1.82 -8.52
C ALA A 370 2.00 0.76 -7.73
N ASP A 371 2.30 0.55 -6.45
CA ASP A 371 1.58 -0.32 -5.52
C ASP A 371 0.08 0.01 -5.39
N ALA A 372 -0.29 1.27 -5.59
CA ALA A 372 -1.68 1.71 -5.57
C ALA A 372 -2.44 1.51 -6.90
N ALA A 373 -1.75 1.09 -7.98
CA ALA A 373 -2.30 0.93 -9.31
C ALA A 373 -1.75 -0.32 -10.04
N PRO A 374 -2.27 -1.52 -9.73
CA PRO A 374 -1.80 -2.78 -10.29
C PRO A 374 -1.75 -2.84 -11.81
N SER A 375 -2.69 -2.21 -12.53
CA SER A 375 -2.65 -2.18 -13.99
C SER A 375 -1.41 -1.46 -14.55
N LEU A 376 -0.82 -0.55 -13.77
CA LEU A 376 0.39 0.18 -14.13
C LEU A 376 1.67 -0.56 -13.76
N LEU A 377 1.62 -1.55 -12.85
CA LEU A 377 2.77 -2.37 -12.46
C LEU A 377 3.32 -3.17 -13.64
N ALA A 378 2.47 -3.61 -14.56
CA ALA A 378 2.92 -4.28 -15.79
C ALA A 378 3.87 -3.41 -16.63
N TYR A 379 3.66 -2.10 -16.64
CA TYR A 379 4.58 -1.16 -17.28
C TYR A 379 5.92 -1.11 -16.54
N ARG A 380 5.89 -1.11 -15.21
CA ARG A 380 7.10 -1.14 -14.37
C ARG A 380 7.88 -2.45 -14.59
N ALA A 381 7.20 -3.59 -14.71
CA ALA A 381 7.83 -4.86 -15.08
C ALA A 381 8.53 -4.77 -16.44
N LEU A 382 7.90 -4.14 -17.44
CA LEU A 382 8.53 -3.89 -18.74
C LEU A 382 9.74 -2.96 -18.64
N LEU A 383 9.71 -1.93 -17.77
CA LEU A 383 10.87 -1.07 -17.51
C LEU A 383 12.07 -1.86 -16.98
N HIS A 384 11.85 -2.81 -16.08
CA HIS A 384 12.93 -3.67 -15.57
C HIS A 384 13.56 -4.53 -16.67
N VAL A 385 12.77 -5.04 -17.62
CA VAL A 385 13.23 -5.93 -18.68
C VAL A 385 13.82 -5.18 -19.88
N MET A 386 13.22 -4.06 -20.28
CA MET A 386 13.49 -3.36 -21.55
C MET A 386 14.13 -1.97 -21.38
N GLY A 387 14.27 -1.49 -20.15
CA GLY A 387 14.81 -0.16 -19.88
C GLY A 387 13.94 0.96 -20.48
N LEU A 388 14.57 2.02 -21.00
CA LEU A 388 13.89 3.20 -21.54
C LEU A 388 12.96 2.90 -22.73
N ASN A 389 13.08 1.74 -23.38
CA ASN A 389 12.22 1.33 -24.49
C ASN A 389 10.90 0.73 -24.05
N ALA A 390 10.69 0.51 -22.74
CA ALA A 390 9.48 -0.13 -22.22
C ALA A 390 8.20 0.68 -22.54
N GLY A 391 8.26 2.02 -22.49
CA GLY A 391 7.14 2.88 -22.83
C GLY A 391 6.67 2.72 -24.28
N LEU A 392 7.62 2.69 -25.20
CA LEU A 392 7.35 2.46 -26.62
C LEU A 392 6.80 1.04 -26.85
N ALA A 393 7.42 0.02 -26.26
CA ALA A 393 6.98 -1.36 -26.36
C ALA A 393 5.56 -1.55 -25.82
N PHE A 394 5.25 -0.98 -24.67
CA PHE A 394 3.91 -1.00 -24.09
C PHE A 394 2.88 -0.30 -24.99
N GLY A 395 3.22 0.89 -25.51
CA GLY A 395 2.36 1.64 -26.43
C GLY A 395 2.09 0.86 -27.73
N ILE A 396 3.11 0.25 -28.33
CA ILE A 396 2.99 -0.59 -29.53
C ILE A 396 2.13 -1.82 -29.22
N ALA A 397 2.40 -2.54 -28.11
CA ALA A 397 1.61 -3.70 -27.71
C ALA A 397 0.13 -3.32 -27.49
N ALA A 398 -0.13 -2.22 -26.80
CA ALA A 398 -1.46 -1.67 -26.60
C ALA A 398 -2.16 -1.34 -27.92
N GLY A 399 -1.46 -0.70 -28.86
CA GLY A 399 -1.97 -0.38 -30.19
C GLY A 399 -2.28 -1.61 -31.02
N VAL A 400 -1.37 -2.58 -31.07
CA VAL A 400 -1.54 -3.86 -31.80
C VAL A 400 -2.70 -4.66 -31.24
N LEU A 401 -2.80 -4.78 -29.92
CA LEU A 401 -3.90 -5.47 -29.25
C LEU A 401 -5.25 -4.77 -29.50
N GLY A 402 -5.28 -3.43 -29.43
CA GLY A 402 -6.48 -2.65 -29.75
C GLY A 402 -6.92 -2.81 -31.21
N ALA A 403 -5.99 -2.70 -32.15
CA ALA A 403 -6.25 -2.92 -33.57
C ALA A 403 -6.68 -4.37 -33.84
N GLY A 404 -6.03 -5.36 -33.21
CA GLY A 404 -6.40 -6.77 -33.29
C GLY A 404 -7.83 -7.04 -32.84
N ALA A 405 -8.25 -6.46 -31.72
CA ALA A 405 -9.61 -6.57 -31.20
C ALA A 405 -10.65 -5.98 -32.17
N LEU A 406 -10.31 -4.87 -32.87
CA LEU A 406 -11.17 -4.26 -33.90
C LEU A 406 -11.33 -5.15 -35.13
N VAL A 407 -10.25 -5.78 -35.61
CA VAL A 407 -10.23 -6.65 -36.77
C VAL A 407 -10.99 -7.96 -36.48
N LEU A 408 -10.69 -8.60 -35.36
CA LEU A 408 -11.34 -9.84 -34.91
C LEU A 408 -12.82 -9.64 -34.56
N GLY A 409 -13.20 -8.43 -34.18
CA GLY A 409 -14.58 -8.03 -33.90
C GLY A 409 -15.58 -8.18 -35.06
N ARG A 410 -15.10 -8.32 -36.31
CA ARG A 410 -15.97 -8.44 -37.50
C ARG A 410 -16.80 -9.73 -37.54
N ARG A 411 -16.36 -10.84 -36.92
CA ARG A 411 -17.01 -12.16 -37.01
C ARG A 411 -17.69 -12.62 -35.70
N GLY A 412 -17.40 -12.04 -34.58
CA GLY A 412 -17.93 -12.44 -33.26
C GLY A 412 -17.67 -11.38 -32.23
N TYR A 413 -18.01 -10.17 -32.54
CA TYR A 413 -17.63 -8.91 -31.89
C TYR A 413 -17.54 -8.96 -30.35
N GLY A 414 -18.58 -9.43 -29.67
CA GLY A 414 -18.57 -9.53 -28.22
C GLY A 414 -17.66 -10.64 -27.68
N ASN A 415 -17.51 -11.76 -28.41
CA ASN A 415 -16.60 -12.84 -28.03
C ASN A 415 -15.14 -12.37 -28.15
N ALA A 416 -14.81 -11.66 -29.24
CA ALA A 416 -13.46 -11.11 -29.45
C ALA A 416 -13.08 -10.08 -28.37
N LEU A 417 -14.01 -9.19 -28.00
CA LEU A 417 -13.79 -8.20 -26.93
C LEU A 417 -13.64 -8.87 -25.56
N ALA A 418 -14.45 -9.88 -25.26
CA ALA A 418 -14.31 -10.63 -24.00
C ALA A 418 -12.98 -11.39 -23.93
N GLY A 419 -12.58 -12.04 -25.05
CA GLY A 419 -11.28 -12.70 -25.16
C GLY A 419 -10.11 -11.73 -25.02
N PHE A 420 -10.22 -10.56 -25.65
CA PHE A 420 -9.22 -9.50 -25.53
C PHE A 420 -9.12 -8.97 -24.09
N ALA A 421 -10.24 -8.67 -23.42
CA ALA A 421 -10.24 -8.23 -22.03
C ALA A 421 -9.65 -9.29 -21.09
N ALA A 422 -9.92 -10.58 -21.35
CA ALA A 422 -9.31 -11.67 -20.59
C ALA A 422 -7.79 -11.73 -20.81
N LEU A 423 -7.32 -11.56 -22.05
CA LEU A 423 -5.89 -11.55 -22.36
C LEU A 423 -5.18 -10.36 -21.71
N VAL A 424 -5.72 -9.15 -21.87
CA VAL A 424 -5.15 -7.94 -21.25
C VAL A 424 -5.15 -8.06 -19.74
N GLY A 425 -6.28 -8.49 -19.16
CA GLY A 425 -6.37 -8.69 -17.71
C GLY A 425 -5.32 -9.70 -17.21
N ALA A 426 -5.16 -10.84 -17.90
CA ALA A 426 -4.16 -11.84 -17.54
C ALA A 426 -2.72 -11.31 -17.65
N LEU A 427 -2.39 -10.53 -18.68
CA LEU A 427 -1.08 -9.91 -18.85
C LEU A 427 -0.79 -8.85 -17.76
N LEU A 428 -1.77 -8.00 -17.47
CA LEU A 428 -1.62 -6.98 -16.43
C LEU A 428 -1.54 -7.59 -15.03
N LEU A 429 -2.36 -8.62 -14.76
CA LEU A 429 -2.29 -9.38 -13.52
C LEU A 429 -0.95 -10.09 -13.35
N GLY A 430 -0.43 -10.71 -14.43
CA GLY A 430 0.88 -11.35 -14.42
C GLY A 430 2.01 -10.36 -14.17
N GLY A 431 1.96 -9.17 -14.77
CA GLY A 431 2.92 -8.10 -14.53
C GLY A 431 2.87 -7.57 -13.10
N ALA A 432 1.67 -7.35 -12.56
CA ALA A 432 1.50 -6.94 -11.16
C ALA A 432 2.01 -8.01 -10.18
N GLN A 433 1.73 -9.28 -10.46
CA GLN A 433 2.23 -10.40 -9.65
C GLN A 433 3.75 -10.50 -9.69
N PHE A 434 4.36 -10.29 -10.86
CA PHE A 434 5.82 -10.26 -11.00
C PHE A 434 6.44 -9.15 -10.14
N GLU A 435 5.90 -7.94 -10.18
CA GLU A 435 6.41 -6.81 -9.39
C GLU A 435 6.28 -7.05 -7.88
N PHE A 436 5.16 -7.60 -7.43
CA PHE A 436 4.98 -7.93 -6.01
C PHE A 436 5.95 -9.03 -5.57
N HIS A 437 6.13 -10.06 -6.39
CA HIS A 437 7.08 -11.12 -6.11
C HIS A 437 8.53 -10.57 -6.06
N ASP A 438 8.94 -9.77 -7.04
CA ASP A 438 10.28 -9.18 -7.06
C ASP A 438 10.51 -8.21 -5.88
N ALA A 439 9.49 -7.44 -5.48
CA ALA A 439 9.58 -6.59 -4.29
C ALA A 439 9.75 -7.43 -3.00
N ALA A 440 8.94 -8.48 -2.82
CA ALA A 440 9.04 -9.38 -1.68
C ALA A 440 10.39 -10.11 -1.63
N ASP A 441 10.88 -10.58 -2.78
CA ASP A 441 12.18 -11.25 -2.87
C ASP A 441 13.35 -10.32 -2.60
N ARG A 442 13.29 -9.07 -3.05
CA ARG A 442 14.31 -8.07 -2.70
C ARG A 442 14.37 -7.84 -1.20
N THR A 443 13.22 -7.70 -0.56
CA THR A 443 13.12 -7.53 0.89
C THR A 443 13.71 -8.75 1.62
N ALA A 444 13.31 -9.97 1.25
CA ALA A 444 13.86 -11.19 1.85
C ALA A 444 15.39 -11.33 1.63
N ARG A 445 15.89 -10.94 0.46
CA ARG A 445 17.36 -10.96 0.19
C ARG A 445 18.11 -9.93 1.03
N LEU A 446 17.53 -8.74 1.25
CA LEU A 446 18.15 -7.71 2.10
C LEU A 446 18.22 -8.15 3.56
N ALA A 447 17.22 -8.88 4.05
CA ALA A 447 17.25 -9.47 5.38
C ALA A 447 18.38 -10.48 5.57
N GLY A 448 18.79 -11.20 4.49
CA GLY A 448 20.00 -12.02 4.43
C GLY A 448 20.08 -13.18 5.41
N GLY A 449 18.97 -13.61 6.01
CA GLY A 449 18.89 -14.65 7.02
C GLY A 449 17.45 -14.97 7.40
N SER A 450 17.23 -15.53 8.59
CA SER A 450 15.88 -15.75 9.10
C SER A 450 15.18 -14.42 9.38
N LEU A 451 13.98 -14.25 8.84
CA LEU A 451 13.13 -13.09 9.12
C LEU A 451 12.61 -13.08 10.55
N SER A 452 12.48 -14.28 11.18
CA SER A 452 12.04 -14.49 12.57
C SER A 452 13.20 -14.66 13.56
N PHE A 453 14.32 -14.02 13.29
CA PHE A 453 15.59 -14.21 14.02
C PHE A 453 15.50 -13.96 15.53
N ALA A 454 14.67 -13.01 15.97
CA ALA A 454 14.52 -12.71 17.40
C ALA A 454 13.71 -13.79 18.12
N ASP A 455 12.61 -14.26 17.51
CA ASP A 455 11.79 -15.37 18.03
C ASP A 455 12.60 -16.67 18.06
N GLU A 456 13.38 -16.97 17.02
CA GLU A 456 14.26 -18.15 16.94
C GLU A 456 15.38 -18.11 17.99
N ALA A 457 15.84 -16.92 18.35
CA ALA A 457 16.80 -16.74 19.43
C ALA A 457 16.18 -16.85 20.83
N GLY A 458 14.87 -17.09 20.92
CA GLY A 458 14.14 -17.19 22.19
C GLY A 458 13.90 -15.86 22.86
N ALA A 459 13.84 -14.74 22.12
CA ALA A 459 13.39 -13.48 22.67
C ALA A 459 11.90 -13.56 23.03
N HIS A 460 11.51 -12.99 24.17
CA HIS A 460 10.12 -13.03 24.63
C HIS A 460 9.48 -11.66 24.86
N ASP A 461 10.26 -10.64 25.10
CA ASP A 461 9.82 -9.26 25.41
C ASP A 461 10.86 -8.28 24.88
N ALA A 462 10.91 -8.14 23.55
CA ALA A 462 11.86 -7.29 22.86
C ALA A 462 11.25 -5.96 22.45
N ALA A 463 12.08 -4.93 22.39
CA ALA A 463 11.73 -3.64 21.82
C ALA A 463 12.56 -3.37 20.56
N TYR A 464 11.94 -2.89 19.49
CA TYR A 464 12.63 -2.46 18.28
C TYR A 464 13.08 -1.01 18.42
N LEU A 465 14.39 -0.77 18.32
CA LEU A 465 14.98 0.57 18.45
C LEU A 465 15.12 1.20 17.06
N THR A 466 14.39 2.30 16.83
CA THR A 466 14.43 3.06 15.58
C THR A 466 15.27 4.31 15.71
N PHE A 467 15.87 4.76 14.62
CA PHE A 467 16.68 5.96 14.47
C PHE A 467 16.03 6.95 13.52
N SER A 468 16.69 8.11 13.28
CA SER A 468 16.14 9.17 12.44
C SER A 468 15.81 8.72 11.02
N ASP A 469 16.59 7.81 10.45
CA ASP A 469 16.47 7.33 9.08
C ASP A 469 15.93 5.90 8.96
N THR A 470 15.46 5.30 10.07
CA THR A 470 14.79 4.00 10.02
C THR A 470 13.52 4.12 9.16
N ALA A 471 13.45 3.34 8.09
CA ALA A 471 12.25 3.29 7.27
C ALA A 471 11.10 2.61 8.04
N ALA A 472 9.89 3.13 7.87
CA ALA A 472 8.71 2.53 8.49
C ALA A 472 8.55 1.06 8.08
N SER A 473 8.83 0.73 6.80
CA SER A 473 8.82 -0.63 6.28
C SER A 473 9.74 -1.59 7.03
N ASP A 474 10.91 -1.14 7.47
CA ASP A 474 11.88 -2.00 8.18
C ASP A 474 11.38 -2.36 9.59
N THR A 475 10.74 -1.38 10.24
CA THR A 475 10.07 -1.59 11.52
C THR A 475 8.88 -2.56 11.37
N GLU A 476 8.07 -2.34 10.36
CA GLU A 476 6.88 -3.15 10.06
C GLU A 476 7.27 -4.58 9.71
N GLU A 477 8.29 -4.77 8.86
CA GLU A 477 8.84 -6.07 8.50
C GLU A 477 9.33 -6.85 9.71
N THR A 478 10.19 -6.22 10.50
CA THR A 478 10.81 -6.88 11.64
C THR A 478 9.77 -7.26 12.69
N ALA A 479 8.82 -6.36 12.96
CA ALA A 479 7.73 -6.62 13.91
C ALA A 479 6.70 -7.63 13.39
N PHE A 480 6.49 -7.73 12.07
CA PHE A 480 5.62 -8.74 11.48
C PHE A 480 6.13 -10.16 11.74
N TRP A 481 7.41 -10.39 11.47
CA TRP A 481 8.02 -11.72 11.57
C TRP A 481 8.37 -12.14 13.00
N ASN A 482 8.59 -11.19 13.92
CA ASN A 482 9.01 -11.47 15.29
C ASN A 482 7.89 -11.08 16.28
N ARG A 483 7.19 -12.07 16.82
CA ARG A 483 6.13 -11.89 17.83
C ARG A 483 6.67 -11.37 19.16
N SER A 484 7.94 -11.62 19.45
CA SER A 484 8.65 -11.14 20.63
C SER A 484 8.78 -9.62 20.66
N ILE A 485 8.68 -8.92 19.53
CA ILE A 485 8.73 -7.46 19.47
C ILE A 485 7.38 -6.89 19.87
N VAL A 486 7.30 -6.38 21.11
CA VAL A 486 6.07 -5.87 21.72
C VAL A 486 6.01 -4.35 21.76
N GLU A 487 7.11 -3.66 21.50
CA GLU A 487 7.21 -2.20 21.55
C GLU A 487 8.21 -1.68 20.53
N VAL A 488 7.96 -0.48 20.00
CA VAL A 488 8.90 0.26 19.15
C VAL A 488 9.39 1.47 19.92
N LEU A 489 10.69 1.57 20.12
CA LEU A 489 11.35 2.66 20.83
C LEU A 489 12.02 3.60 19.82
N ARG A 490 11.87 4.90 20.01
CA ARG A 490 12.39 5.90 19.10
C ARG A 490 13.57 6.66 19.71
N LEU A 491 14.72 6.54 19.08
CA LEU A 491 15.89 7.33 19.39
C LEU A 491 16.11 8.37 18.27
N GLY A 492 16.15 9.65 18.61
CA GLY A 492 16.23 10.71 17.61
C GLY A 492 14.87 11.21 17.10
N LYS A 493 14.84 11.75 15.87
CA LYS A 493 13.65 12.32 15.23
C LYS A 493 12.87 11.34 14.38
N GLY A 494 13.27 10.06 14.36
CA GLY A 494 12.67 9.03 13.51
C GLY A 494 11.16 8.97 13.63
N VAL A 495 10.50 8.69 12.50
CA VAL A 495 9.06 8.46 12.45
C VAL A 495 8.87 6.95 12.57
N ALA A 496 8.28 6.49 13.66
CA ALA A 496 7.72 5.15 13.67
C ALA A 496 6.57 5.10 12.66
N GLY A 497 6.39 3.96 12.00
CA GLY A 497 5.28 3.76 11.08
C GLY A 497 3.94 4.17 11.68
N ASP A 498 2.98 4.48 10.84
CA ASP A 498 1.65 4.91 11.24
C ASP A 498 0.98 3.88 12.17
N GLY A 499 0.52 4.33 13.33
CA GLY A 499 -0.19 3.51 14.31
C GLY A 499 0.69 2.93 15.42
N PHE A 500 2.02 3.07 15.36
CA PHE A 500 2.89 2.66 16.46
C PHE A 500 2.87 3.66 17.61
N ARG A 501 2.64 3.17 18.82
CA ARG A 501 3.06 3.89 20.01
C ARG A 501 4.58 3.75 20.12
N SER A 502 5.30 4.80 19.78
CA SER A 502 6.77 4.81 19.86
C SER A 502 7.23 5.85 20.86
N PRO A 503 7.41 5.47 22.13
CA PRO A 503 7.93 6.38 23.13
C PRO A 503 9.37 6.80 22.78
N HIS A 504 9.69 8.03 23.16
CA HIS A 504 11.01 8.58 22.90
C HIS A 504 12.00 8.04 23.94
N VAL A 505 13.12 7.50 23.44
CA VAL A 505 14.20 6.99 24.27
C VAL A 505 15.29 8.04 24.41
N GLN A 506 15.80 8.21 25.62
CA GLN A 506 16.93 9.09 25.90
C GLN A 506 18.08 8.29 26.51
N PRO A 507 19.29 8.40 25.94
CA PRO A 507 20.47 7.82 26.57
C PRO A 507 20.91 8.64 27.81
N GLY A 508 21.05 7.97 28.92
CA GLY A 508 21.59 8.55 30.13
C GLY A 508 23.13 8.70 30.10
N ARG A 509 23.72 9.19 31.21
CA ARG A 509 25.16 9.50 31.29
C ARG A 509 26.11 8.34 30.95
N LYS A 510 25.68 7.10 31.16
CA LYS A 510 26.46 5.87 30.89
C LYS A 510 25.90 5.07 29.74
N GLY A 511 25.20 5.70 28.80
CA GLY A 511 24.60 5.04 27.64
C GLY A 511 23.37 4.17 27.92
N ARG A 512 22.93 4.07 29.19
CA ARG A 512 21.69 3.35 29.51
C ARG A 512 20.49 4.07 28.93
N LEU A 513 19.60 3.33 28.29
CA LEU A 513 18.40 3.88 27.63
C LEU A 513 17.27 4.05 28.64
N PHE A 514 16.55 5.17 28.54
CA PHE A 514 15.41 5.52 29.40
C PHE A 514 14.20 5.94 28.59
N VAL A 515 13.02 5.50 29.01
CA VAL A 515 11.70 5.95 28.53
C VAL A 515 10.99 6.58 29.72
N ASP A 516 10.58 7.83 29.62
CA ASP A 516 9.87 8.57 30.68
C ASP A 516 10.58 8.45 32.06
N GLY A 517 11.91 8.52 32.07
CA GLY A 517 12.73 8.42 33.26
C GLY A 517 12.94 7.00 33.83
N ARG A 518 12.34 5.98 33.22
CA ARG A 518 12.50 4.58 33.60
C ARG A 518 13.51 3.89 32.68
N PRO A 519 14.40 3.05 33.18
CA PRO A 519 15.33 2.32 32.34
C PRO A 519 14.61 1.30 31.47
N VAL A 520 15.03 1.19 30.22
CA VAL A 520 14.59 0.12 29.33
C VAL A 520 15.18 -1.20 29.86
N ALA A 521 14.30 -2.13 30.24
CA ALA A 521 14.67 -3.44 30.78
C ALA A 521 14.43 -4.59 29.81
N ARG A 522 14.06 -4.29 28.56
CA ARG A 522 13.75 -5.25 27.51
C ARG A 522 14.98 -5.60 26.68
N GLU A 523 14.94 -6.74 26.00
CA GLU A 523 15.86 -7.06 24.92
C GLU A 523 15.69 -6.03 23.80
N LEU A 524 16.78 -5.68 23.11
CA LEU A 524 16.77 -4.64 22.08
C LEU A 524 17.04 -5.25 20.70
N VAL A 525 16.11 -5.08 19.79
CA VAL A 525 16.35 -5.29 18.36
C VAL A 525 16.72 -3.93 17.77
N VAL A 526 17.91 -3.83 17.21
CA VAL A 526 18.50 -2.56 16.75
C VAL A 526 18.64 -2.59 15.23
N ASP A 527 18.07 -1.60 14.54
CA ASP A 527 18.22 -1.43 13.11
C ASP A 527 19.67 -1.06 12.76
N ARG A 528 20.33 -1.91 11.96
CA ARG A 528 21.71 -1.68 11.48
C ARG A 528 21.79 -0.83 10.22
N THR A 529 20.67 -0.61 9.55
CA THR A 529 20.64 0.02 8.23
C THR A 529 20.48 1.53 8.32
N ALA A 530 19.86 2.02 9.38
CA ALA A 530 19.51 3.43 9.56
C ALA A 530 20.53 4.22 10.38
N ALA A 531 21.27 3.56 11.26
CA ALA A 531 22.31 4.20 12.07
C ALA A 531 23.41 3.20 12.44
N TYR A 532 24.58 3.72 12.74
CA TYR A 532 25.60 2.94 13.41
C TYR A 532 25.43 3.08 14.92
N ALA A 533 25.19 1.96 15.59
CA ALA A 533 25.07 1.91 17.03
C ALA A 533 25.95 0.77 17.59
N ARG A 534 26.80 1.09 18.57
CA ARG A 534 27.60 0.10 19.29
C ARG A 534 27.13 0.05 20.74
N PHE A 535 26.96 -1.16 21.24
CA PHE A 535 26.57 -1.43 22.62
C PHE A 535 27.76 -2.02 23.41
N ASP A 536 27.70 -1.97 24.72
CA ASP A 536 28.73 -2.49 25.65
C ASP A 536 28.79 -4.03 25.64
N GLU A 537 27.76 -4.68 25.18
CA GLU A 537 27.68 -6.13 25.03
C GLU A 537 27.62 -6.53 23.56
N PRO A 538 28.14 -7.70 23.19
CA PRO A 538 28.00 -8.22 21.83
C PRO A 538 26.54 -8.58 21.54
N ALA A 539 26.13 -8.43 20.28
CA ALA A 539 24.81 -8.88 19.85
C ALA A 539 24.67 -10.40 20.03
N ARG A 540 23.55 -10.84 20.59
CA ARG A 540 23.18 -12.28 20.69
C ARG A 540 22.96 -12.89 19.32
N VAL A 541 22.31 -12.13 18.45
CA VAL A 541 22.10 -12.47 17.04
C VAL A 541 22.43 -11.26 16.19
N ARG A 542 23.07 -11.52 15.06
CA ARG A 542 23.40 -10.49 14.07
C ARG A 542 22.87 -10.90 12.70
N THR A 543 22.05 -10.03 12.13
CA THR A 543 21.60 -10.15 10.74
C THR A 543 22.14 -8.97 9.91
N PRO A 544 22.03 -8.99 8.58
CA PRO A 544 22.40 -7.84 7.78
C PRO A 544 21.63 -6.55 8.11
N THR A 545 20.38 -6.67 8.54
CA THR A 545 19.48 -5.54 8.78
C THR A 545 19.28 -5.18 10.25
N ALA A 546 19.48 -6.12 11.18
CA ALA A 546 19.24 -5.88 12.61
C ALA A 546 20.14 -6.72 13.50
N ASP A 547 20.40 -6.22 14.70
CA ASP A 547 21.09 -6.91 15.79
C ASP A 547 20.14 -7.10 16.99
N LEU A 548 20.19 -8.27 17.64
CA LEU A 548 19.48 -8.52 18.91
C LEU A 548 20.47 -8.45 20.08
N PHE A 549 20.18 -7.59 21.04
CA PHE A 549 20.97 -7.42 22.28
C PHE A 549 20.19 -7.89 23.51
N ALA A 550 20.92 -8.28 24.55
CA ALA A 550 20.34 -8.63 25.83
C ALA A 550 19.65 -7.44 26.51
N ALA A 551 18.77 -7.74 27.45
CA ALA A 551 18.09 -6.73 28.24
C ALA A 551 19.08 -5.89 29.06
N GLY A 552 18.96 -4.57 28.99
CA GLY A 552 19.81 -3.66 29.72
C GLY A 552 21.13 -3.28 29.05
N ALA A 553 21.38 -3.72 27.84
CA ALA A 553 22.52 -3.30 27.02
C ALA A 553 22.62 -1.77 26.95
N ARG A 554 23.85 -1.25 27.01
CA ARG A 554 24.11 0.20 27.05
C ARG A 554 24.74 0.66 25.77
N LEU A 555 24.19 1.74 25.24
CA LEU A 555 24.71 2.38 24.04
C LEU A 555 26.08 3.02 24.34
N GLN A 556 27.11 2.63 23.60
CA GLN A 556 28.46 3.21 23.69
C GLN A 556 28.67 4.28 22.63
N GLU A 557 28.24 4.02 21.40
CA GLU A 557 28.41 4.91 20.27
C GLU A 557 27.14 4.93 19.42
N LEU A 558 26.84 6.10 18.88
CA LEU A 558 25.73 6.32 17.96
C LEU A 558 26.12 7.32 16.89
N VAL A 559 25.98 6.94 15.65
CA VAL A 559 26.03 7.84 14.48
C VAL A 559 24.69 7.77 13.78
N ASP A 560 23.98 8.87 13.76
CA ASP A 560 22.62 9.00 13.24
C ASP A 560 22.55 10.13 12.20
N GLY A 561 21.63 10.04 11.23
CA GLY A 561 21.42 11.03 10.17
C GLY A 561 22.16 10.74 8.87
N PHE A 562 22.60 9.49 8.67
CA PHE A 562 23.15 9.02 7.40
C PHE A 562 22.13 8.14 6.67
N ILE A 563 21.91 8.40 5.39
CA ILE A 563 20.92 7.66 4.60
C ILE A 563 21.42 6.27 4.24
N ARG A 564 20.50 5.31 4.31
CA ARG A 564 20.67 3.87 4.12
C ARG A 564 21.45 3.43 2.87
N SER A 565 21.39 4.16 1.77
CA SER A 565 21.96 3.74 0.48
C SER A 565 23.47 3.94 0.33
N GLY A 566 24.17 4.23 1.41
CA GLY A 566 25.61 4.32 1.39
C GLY A 566 26.15 5.61 1.97
N SER A 567 26.11 5.76 3.28
CA SER A 567 26.93 6.78 3.97
C SER A 567 26.64 8.23 3.52
N TRP A 568 25.42 8.53 3.05
CA TRP A 568 25.07 9.89 2.64
C TRP A 568 24.54 10.71 3.79
N LEU A 569 25.16 11.86 4.05
CA LEU A 569 24.63 12.91 4.90
C LEU A 569 23.73 13.82 4.08
N ALA A 570 22.40 13.71 4.21
CA ALA A 570 21.48 14.52 3.41
C ALA A 570 21.47 15.99 3.82
N THR A 571 21.29 16.28 5.10
CA THR A 571 21.21 17.65 5.64
C THR A 571 21.98 17.82 6.92
N SER A 572 21.86 16.90 7.85
CA SER A 572 22.58 16.90 9.13
C SER A 572 22.60 15.51 9.75
N GLY A 573 23.68 15.19 10.43
CA GLY A 573 23.84 13.99 11.24
C GLY A 573 24.44 14.30 12.59
N THR A 574 24.42 13.33 13.49
CA THR A 574 25.03 13.48 14.81
C THR A 574 25.89 12.26 15.14
N PHE A 575 27.02 12.52 15.74
CA PHE A 575 27.83 11.54 16.41
C PHE A 575 27.72 11.74 17.92
N ASN A 576 27.53 10.66 18.67
CA ASN A 576 27.51 10.67 20.12
C ASN A 576 28.27 9.44 20.64
N ALA A 577 29.07 9.62 21.66
CA ALA A 577 29.71 8.50 22.37
C ALA A 577 29.60 8.66 23.89
N TRP A 578 29.52 7.52 24.56
CA TRP A 578 29.43 7.39 26.01
C TRP A 578 30.58 6.51 26.50
N PRO A 579 31.77 7.06 26.74
CA PRO A 579 32.92 6.29 27.21
C PRO A 579 32.59 5.51 28.48
N SER A 580 32.90 4.22 28.52
CA SER A 580 32.68 3.34 29.68
C SER A 580 34.01 3.02 30.39
N GLY A 581 33.98 2.91 31.71
CA GLY A 581 35.11 2.49 32.55
C GLY A 581 35.89 3.63 33.21
N SER A 582 37.13 3.37 33.62
CA SER A 582 38.05 4.29 34.30
C SER A 582 38.51 5.49 33.45
N ALA A 583 37.98 5.60 32.25
CA ALA A 583 38.25 6.63 31.27
C ALA A 583 37.59 8.00 31.59
N ALA A 584 37.43 8.36 32.83
CA ALA A 584 36.98 9.70 33.23
C ALA A 584 37.97 10.82 32.89
N GLY A 585 38.86 10.60 31.98
CA GLY A 585 39.87 11.51 31.43
C GLY A 585 40.34 11.09 30.06
N ALA A 586 39.60 10.17 29.40
CA ALA A 586 40.02 9.62 28.12
C ALA A 586 39.89 10.66 27.00
N ARG A 587 40.95 10.75 26.23
CA ARG A 587 40.95 11.41 24.92
C ARG A 587 40.52 10.42 23.87
N GLY A 588 39.84 10.87 22.83
CA GLY A 588 39.45 10.03 21.72
C GLY A 588 39.47 10.76 20.39
N SER A 589 39.43 10.02 19.33
CA SER A 589 39.30 10.57 17.98
C SER A 589 38.21 9.88 17.19
N LEU A 590 37.62 10.63 16.25
CA LEU A 590 36.74 10.15 15.22
C LEU A 590 37.44 10.40 13.90
N ASP A 591 37.78 9.35 13.17
CA ASP A 591 38.36 9.42 11.84
C ASP A 591 37.26 9.26 10.79
N LEU A 592 37.11 10.29 9.97
CA LEU A 592 36.10 10.36 8.92
C LEU A 592 36.80 10.42 7.57
N ARG A 593 36.29 9.68 6.60
CA ARG A 593 36.55 9.91 5.19
C ARG A 593 35.34 10.57 4.57
N ILE A 594 35.51 11.77 4.01
CA ILE A 594 34.42 12.58 3.46
C ILE A 594 34.73 12.93 2.01
N TRP A 595 33.69 12.93 1.17
CA TRP A 595 33.75 13.39 -0.21
C TRP A 595 32.36 13.84 -0.66
N GLY A 596 32.28 14.69 -1.68
CA GLY A 596 31.00 15.14 -2.22
C GLY A 596 31.09 16.36 -3.11
N THR A 597 29.96 16.79 -3.57
CA THR A 597 29.81 17.95 -4.47
C THR A 597 29.54 19.25 -3.73
N ASN A 598 29.37 19.21 -2.40
CA ASN A 598 29.13 20.39 -1.57
C ASN A 598 30.44 20.96 -1.03
N PRO A 599 30.65 22.27 -1.11
CA PRO A 599 31.93 22.88 -0.77
C PRO A 599 32.20 22.93 0.75
N LEU A 600 31.19 22.73 1.62
CA LEU A 600 31.34 22.95 3.06
C LEU A 600 30.54 21.97 3.91
N LEU A 601 31.20 21.37 4.90
CA LEU A 601 30.60 20.65 6.02
C LEU A 601 30.84 21.47 7.30
N GLU A 602 29.78 21.84 8.00
CA GLU A 602 29.87 22.48 9.31
C GLU A 602 29.82 21.43 10.42
N LEU A 603 30.75 21.56 11.36
CA LEU A 603 30.80 20.80 12.59
C LEU A 603 30.35 21.70 13.74
N ARG A 604 29.41 21.22 14.57
CA ARG A 604 28.94 21.96 15.75
C ARG A 604 28.79 21.02 16.94
N GLY A 605 29.42 21.32 18.03
CA GLY A 605 29.32 20.60 19.29
C GLY A 605 30.22 21.17 20.37
N PRO A 606 30.06 20.71 21.62
CA PRO A 606 30.87 21.21 22.73
C PRO A 606 32.37 21.00 22.52
N GLN A 607 32.74 19.99 21.72
CA GLN A 607 34.12 19.56 21.52
C GLN A 607 34.50 19.45 20.03
N CYS A 608 33.59 19.80 19.13
CA CYS A 608 33.86 19.84 17.72
C CYS A 608 33.19 21.07 17.09
N ASN A 609 33.99 22.03 16.68
CA ASN A 609 33.52 23.21 15.97
C ASN A 609 34.46 23.48 14.81
N GLY A 610 33.89 23.67 13.62
CA GLY A 610 34.70 23.97 12.48
C GLY A 610 33.92 23.92 11.16
N ARG A 611 34.62 24.22 10.10
CA ARG A 611 34.14 24.08 8.72
C ARG A 611 35.18 23.30 7.95
N ILE A 612 34.74 22.27 7.25
CA ILE A 612 35.60 21.42 6.43
C ILE A 612 35.19 21.61 4.97
N ALA A 613 36.16 21.93 4.12
CA ALA A 613 35.95 21.92 2.68
C ALA A 613 35.81 20.45 2.22
N VAL A 614 34.77 20.18 1.46
CA VAL A 614 34.50 18.87 0.90
C VAL A 614 34.79 18.89 -0.60
N ASN A 615 35.62 17.97 -1.01
CA ASN A 615 36.01 17.81 -2.42
C ASN A 615 35.35 16.57 -3.02
N PRO A 616 35.26 16.45 -4.36
CA PRO A 616 34.83 15.23 -5.02
C PRO A 616 35.73 14.03 -4.71
N GLU A 617 37.00 14.28 -4.43
CA GLU A 617 37.94 13.25 -4.00
C GLU A 617 37.85 13.03 -2.48
N PRO A 618 37.95 11.77 -2.02
CA PRO A 618 37.91 11.44 -0.59
C PRO A 618 39.01 12.14 0.19
N THR A 619 38.63 12.82 1.26
CA THR A 619 39.54 13.52 2.19
C THR A 619 39.37 12.91 3.58
N ASP A 620 40.48 12.54 4.22
CA ASP A 620 40.49 12.02 5.59
C ASP A 620 40.50 13.19 6.58
N VAL A 621 39.61 13.15 7.54
CA VAL A 621 39.45 14.17 8.57
C VAL A 621 39.44 13.51 9.95
N GLN A 622 40.27 13.99 10.85
CA GLN A 622 40.32 13.53 12.23
C GLN A 622 39.74 14.59 13.17
N ILE A 623 38.78 14.19 14.01
CA ILE A 623 38.17 15.01 15.02
C ILE A 623 38.61 14.49 16.41
N HIS A 624 39.30 15.33 17.19
CA HIS A 624 39.76 14.99 18.52
C HIS A 624 38.75 15.40 19.58
N PHE A 625 38.62 14.56 20.60
CA PHE A 625 37.81 14.80 21.78
C PHE A 625 38.69 14.76 23.03
N ASP A 626 38.93 15.91 23.63
CA ASP A 626 39.88 16.07 24.72
C ASP A 626 39.25 16.17 26.12
N ALA A 627 37.92 16.19 26.21
CA ALA A 627 37.21 16.36 27.46
C ALA A 627 36.55 15.08 27.96
N PRO A 628 36.48 14.84 29.26
CA PRO A 628 35.78 13.69 29.83
C PRO A 628 34.26 13.78 29.70
N GLY A 629 33.58 12.66 29.59
CA GLY A 629 32.13 12.56 29.55
C GLY A 629 31.56 12.19 28.16
N ARG A 630 30.34 12.63 27.90
CA ARG A 630 29.67 12.38 26.60
C ARG A 630 30.32 13.24 25.54
N TRP A 631 30.77 12.61 24.48
CA TRP A 631 31.21 13.30 23.26
C TRP A 631 30.07 13.46 22.29
N SER A 632 29.90 14.64 21.70
CA SER A 632 28.83 14.91 20.77
C SER A 632 29.29 15.87 19.67
N CYS A 633 29.10 15.50 18.45
CA CYS A 633 29.36 16.33 17.28
C CYS A 633 28.18 16.27 16.30
N ARG A 634 27.70 17.43 15.87
CA ARG A 634 26.70 17.55 14.82
C ARG A 634 27.38 17.94 13.52
N PHE A 635 27.04 17.22 12.47
CA PHE A 635 27.41 17.50 11.10
C PHE A 635 26.24 18.19 10.42
N ALA A 636 26.48 19.27 9.65
CA ALA A 636 25.46 19.94 8.87
C ALA A 636 26.03 20.47 7.56
N VAL A 637 25.24 20.44 6.52
CA VAL A 637 25.55 21.02 5.22
C VAL A 637 24.81 22.35 5.11
N PRO A 638 25.51 23.51 5.15
CA PRO A 638 24.86 24.82 5.07
C PRO A 638 24.14 25.01 3.73
N GLY A 639 22.94 25.56 3.77
CA GLY A 639 22.17 25.91 2.58
C GLY A 639 21.40 24.75 1.92
N PHE A 640 21.45 23.54 2.48
CA PHE A 640 20.66 22.42 2.00
C PHE A 640 19.42 22.19 2.88
N GLY A 641 18.25 22.53 2.34
CA GLY A 641 16.95 22.31 3.01
C GLY A 641 15.99 21.40 2.27
N THR A 642 16.33 20.92 1.05
CA THR A 642 15.39 20.19 0.20
C THR A 642 16.08 19.14 -0.66
N ILE A 643 15.50 17.95 -0.72
CA ILE A 643 15.83 16.94 -1.73
C ILE A 643 15.23 17.42 -3.04
N VAL A 644 16.06 17.77 -4.00
CA VAL A 644 15.63 18.22 -5.34
C VAL A 644 15.72 17.02 -6.29
N GLY A 645 14.58 16.46 -6.64
CA GLY A 645 14.49 15.37 -7.63
C GLY A 645 14.92 14.00 -7.09
N THR A 646 15.19 13.06 -7.98
CA THR A 646 15.64 11.68 -7.69
C THR A 646 17.12 11.56 -7.35
N HIS A 647 17.87 12.65 -7.37
CA HIS A 647 19.29 12.68 -7.05
C HIS A 647 19.51 13.30 -5.67
N LEU A 648 20.05 12.49 -4.77
CA LEU A 648 20.55 12.98 -3.49
C LEU A 648 21.84 13.76 -3.74
N VAL A 649 21.78 15.07 -3.53
CA VAL A 649 22.98 15.92 -3.53
C VAL A 649 23.41 16.07 -2.08
N GLY A 650 24.52 15.45 -1.70
CA GLY A 650 24.96 15.40 -0.31
C GLY A 650 26.45 15.17 -0.19
N ILE A 651 26.87 14.97 1.04
CA ILE A 651 28.23 14.62 1.42
C ILE A 651 28.24 13.14 1.77
N HIS A 652 29.14 12.37 1.15
CA HIS A 652 29.46 11.05 1.59
C HIS A 652 30.41 11.13 2.78
N ALA A 653 30.15 10.33 3.81
CA ALA A 653 31.06 10.21 4.93
C ALA A 653 31.18 8.75 5.33
N GLN A 654 32.40 8.32 5.58
CA GLN A 654 32.72 7.01 6.12
C GLN A 654 33.48 7.19 7.43
N ILE A 655 32.98 6.56 8.49
CA ILE A 655 33.70 6.50 9.74
C ILE A 655 34.72 5.37 9.62
N LEU A 656 36.00 5.70 9.68
CA LEU A 656 37.08 4.74 9.51
C LEU A 656 37.52 4.11 10.82
N CYS A 657 37.56 4.90 11.87
CA CYS A 657 37.96 4.45 13.20
C CYS A 657 37.40 5.38 14.27
N PHE A 658 36.97 4.80 15.36
CA PHE A 658 36.73 5.52 16.59
C PHE A 658 37.48 4.79 17.72
N ALA A 659 38.40 5.48 18.36
CA ALA A 659 39.17 4.94 19.47
C ALA A 659 39.23 5.91 20.64
N GLN A 660 39.27 5.38 21.84
CA GLN A 660 39.48 6.18 23.05
C GLN A 660 40.90 6.77 23.12
N GLU A 661 41.83 6.14 22.43
CA GLU A 661 43.18 6.64 22.21
C GLU A 661 43.51 6.70 20.72
N PRO A 662 43.99 7.85 20.20
CA PRO A 662 44.28 8.01 18.76
C PRO A 662 45.30 7.02 18.19
N LYS A 663 46.17 6.48 19.03
CA LYS A 663 47.20 5.52 18.64
C LYS A 663 46.71 4.10 18.34
N THR A 664 45.47 3.79 18.71
CA THR A 664 44.92 2.44 18.59
C THR A 664 44.12 2.23 17.30
N CYS A 665 43.94 3.26 16.47
CA CYS A 665 43.32 3.12 15.16
C CYS A 665 44.28 2.42 14.19
N PRO A 666 43.81 1.38 13.44
CA PRO A 666 44.65 0.76 12.43
C PRO A 666 44.93 1.75 11.29
N PRO A 667 46.06 1.62 10.58
CA PRO A 667 46.36 2.45 9.43
C PRO A 667 45.24 2.26 8.37
N HIS A 668 44.79 3.35 7.76
CA HIS A 668 43.68 3.35 6.82
C HIS A 668 43.92 2.33 5.70
N PRO A 669 42.98 1.40 5.45
CA PRO A 669 43.05 0.59 4.25
C PRO A 669 42.91 1.52 3.03
N GLY A 670 43.76 1.36 2.03
CA GLY A 670 43.72 2.13 0.80
C GLY A 670 42.33 2.11 0.13
N PRO A 671 42.05 2.98 -0.85
CA PRO A 671 40.73 3.17 -1.39
C PRO A 671 40.17 1.86 -1.97
N LYS A 672 39.17 1.27 -1.31
CA LYS A 672 38.34 0.25 -1.93
C LYS A 672 37.28 0.97 -2.76
N VAL A 673 37.38 0.82 -4.06
CA VAL A 673 36.36 1.23 -5.03
C VAL A 673 35.21 0.22 -4.91
N GLY A 674 34.10 0.66 -4.35
CA GLY A 674 32.90 -0.18 -4.24
C GLY A 674 32.05 0.28 -3.05
N GLY A 675 30.89 0.90 -3.32
CA GLY A 675 30.04 1.50 -2.33
C GLY A 675 29.51 0.51 -1.29
N GLY A 676 29.73 0.84 -0.06
CA GLY A 676 29.16 0.22 1.13
C GLY A 676 29.82 0.81 2.35
N LEU A 677 29.03 1.22 3.34
CA LEU A 677 29.54 1.63 4.64
C LEU A 677 30.16 0.40 5.32
N GLU A 678 31.45 0.18 5.17
CA GLU A 678 32.19 -0.69 6.06
C GLU A 678 32.63 0.13 7.26
N LEU A 679 31.85 0.06 8.31
CA LEU A 679 32.23 0.53 9.64
C LEU A 679 33.14 -0.54 10.23
N THR A 680 34.43 -0.39 10.05
CA THR A 680 35.40 -1.18 10.78
C THR A 680 35.64 -0.53 12.14
N ALA A 681 34.86 -0.97 13.14
CA ALA A 681 35.29 -0.79 14.50
C ALA A 681 36.53 -1.65 14.71
N ALA A 682 37.63 -1.07 15.16
CA ALA A 682 38.73 -1.83 15.70
C ALA A 682 38.28 -2.60 16.94
N PRO A 683 38.78 -3.83 17.18
CA PRO A 683 38.36 -4.70 18.27
C PRO A 683 38.58 -4.07 19.67
#